data_9bc8d1173e4b32c18db1760dd8901a48
#
_entry.id   9bc8d1173e4b32c18db1760dd8901a48
#
_cell.length_a   1.000
_cell.length_b   1.000
_cell.length_c   1.000
_cell.angle_alpha   90.00
_cell.angle_beta   90.00
_cell.angle_gamma   90.00
#
_symmetry.space_group_name_H-M   'P 1'
#
loop_
_entity.id
_entity.type
_entity.pdbx_description
1 polymer ?
#
loop_
_entity_poly.entity_id
_entity_poly.type
_entity_poly.pdbx_seq_one_letter_code
_entity_poly.pdbx_strand_id
1 'polypeptide(L)'
;MAPERHHRSRMRTMTGHRIPTAHHDGQAEPSGDAEADIAVTGAKSVAAGLTAVGVSLQRGIEQMGPLRTAATLTKLNQRHGFDCPGCAWPETPGHRKLAEFCENGAKAVAEEATTRTVTPAFFAEHSVEELRQAPEYWLSQQGRLTHPMVLRPGEAHYRPIDWDDAYALIADEIRAADDPDRLVFYTSGRTSNEAAFCYQLLVRSLGTNNLPDCSNMCHESSGTALTDSIGIGKGSVSVPDVEHADVILIAGQNPGTNHPRMLSVLEKAKANGAKIIAVNPLPEAGLLRFKDPQKVHGVVGHGVAIADEFVQIRLGGDMALFAGLGRLLLEAEDASPGRIVDRRFIEKHCAGYEEWAERTRAVDWETVTRATGIDMDQLRTVADMLANSQRTIFCWAMGLTQHRHAVATIGEATNLLLMRGMIGKPGAGVCPVRGHSNVQGDRTMGIWEKMPESFLAALDSEFGISTPRKHGFDTVDAIRAMRDGKVGVFIGMGGNFASATPDTAVTEAALRNCSLTVQISTKLNRSHLVNGRTALILPTLGRTDKDIQKSGKQLVSVEDSMSMVHLSRGSLHPPSTLLRSEVAIVCELARTTLGPAHPVPWERFADNYDTIRDAISRVVPGCADYNAKVRRPDGFALPHPPRDDRQFPTHTGKANFSAAPLEWVPVPEGRLVLQTLRSHDQYNTTIYGLDDRYRGVKGGRRVVFVNPEDLTAFGLSEGSRVDLVSEYPGSDGTLEERRAEDFLVVPYSTPRGNAAAYYPETNPLVPLDHVAERSNTPVSKAVVIRLVARG
;
A
#
# COMPACT_ATOMS: atom_id res chain seq x y z
N MET A 1 -50.37 -42.89 14.43
CA MET A 1 -50.71 -41.46 14.75
C MET A 1 -49.46 -40.79 15.22
N ALA A 2 -48.86 -40.03 14.36
CA ALA A 2 -47.82 -39.04 14.65
C ALA A 2 -47.85 -38.03 13.51
N PRO A 3 -47.80 -36.74 13.72
CA PRO A 3 -47.75 -35.81 12.61
C PRO A 3 -46.35 -35.43 12.25
N GLU A 4 -46.11 -35.47 10.96
CA GLU A 4 -44.92 -34.93 10.26
C GLU A 4 -44.75 -33.42 10.53
N ARG A 5 -43.53 -32.98 10.79
CA ARG A 5 -43.14 -31.57 10.72
C ARG A 5 -42.24 -31.35 9.52
N HIS A 6 -42.80 -30.80 8.46
CA HIS A 6 -42.05 -30.23 7.35
C HIS A 6 -41.32 -28.96 7.80
N HIS A 7 -39.95 -28.98 7.82
CA HIS A 7 -39.14 -27.80 7.77
C HIS A 7 -38.84 -27.45 6.30
N ARG A 8 -39.63 -26.58 5.74
CA ARG A 8 -39.31 -25.90 4.48
C ARG A 8 -38.27 -24.80 4.77
N SER A 9 -37.05 -25.05 4.41
CA SER A 9 -36.02 -24.02 4.24
C SER A 9 -36.46 -23.06 3.13
N ARG A 10 -36.80 -21.83 3.48
CA ARG A 10 -37.04 -20.76 2.53
C ARG A 10 -35.66 -20.25 2.07
N MET A 11 -35.20 -20.67 0.90
CA MET A 11 -34.24 -19.92 0.10
C MET A 11 -34.84 -18.53 -0.17
N ARG A 12 -34.36 -17.50 0.50
CA ARG A 12 -34.63 -16.11 0.11
C ARG A 12 -33.78 -15.82 -1.13
N THR A 13 -34.45 -15.77 -2.26
CA THR A 13 -33.96 -15.08 -3.46
C THR A 13 -33.75 -13.62 -3.09
N MET A 14 -32.49 -13.15 -3.10
CA MET A 14 -32.15 -11.74 -2.97
C MET A 14 -32.48 -11.04 -4.31
N THR A 15 -33.72 -10.60 -4.44
CA THR A 15 -34.14 -9.68 -5.48
C THR A 15 -34.13 -8.27 -4.90
N GLY A 16 -33.43 -7.36 -5.54
CA GLY A 16 -33.59 -5.92 -5.41
C GLY A 16 -33.32 -5.34 -4.02
N HIS A 17 -32.07 -5.13 -3.63
CA HIS A 17 -31.77 -4.28 -2.49
C HIS A 17 -31.87 -2.82 -2.92
N ARG A 18 -32.88 -2.11 -2.40
CA ARG A 18 -32.94 -0.64 -2.45
C ARG A 18 -31.71 -0.08 -1.76
N ILE A 19 -31.11 0.95 -2.36
CA ILE A 19 -30.05 1.75 -1.72
C ILE A 19 -30.63 2.33 -0.42
N PRO A 20 -29.94 2.19 0.72
CA PRO A 20 -30.38 2.84 1.95
C PRO A 20 -30.45 4.35 1.76
N THR A 21 -31.59 4.97 1.98
CA THR A 21 -31.74 6.43 1.93
C THR A 21 -31.31 7.02 3.27
N ALA A 22 -30.23 7.80 3.27
CA ALA A 22 -29.86 8.65 4.39
C ALA A 22 -30.69 9.95 4.38
N HIS A 23 -31.14 10.41 5.52
CA HIS A 23 -31.82 11.72 5.66
C HIS A 23 -30.82 12.86 5.54
N HIS A 24 -31.19 13.87 4.80
CA HIS A 24 -30.43 15.03 4.38
C HIS A 24 -30.26 16.13 5.42
N ASP A 25 -29.06 16.70 5.49
CA ASP A 25 -28.83 18.14 5.38
C ASP A 25 -27.52 18.39 4.59
N GLY A 26 -27.66 19.05 3.52
CA GLY A 26 -26.81 19.53 2.40
C GLY A 26 -25.29 19.68 2.53
N GLN A 27 -24.54 18.81 3.19
CA GLN A 27 -23.08 18.72 3.08
C GLN A 27 -22.72 17.31 2.56
N ALA A 28 -21.77 17.25 1.62
CA ALA A 28 -21.26 15.99 1.10
C ALA A 28 -20.69 15.15 2.27
N GLU A 29 -21.40 14.09 2.66
CA GLU A 29 -20.88 13.17 3.65
C GLU A 29 -19.62 12.45 3.13
N PRO A 30 -18.60 12.28 3.98
CA PRO A 30 -17.47 11.42 3.64
C PRO A 30 -17.97 10.00 3.39
N SER A 31 -17.32 9.29 2.46
CA SER A 31 -17.59 7.91 2.08
C SER A 31 -17.51 6.94 3.27
N GLY A 32 -18.52 6.89 4.09
CA GLY A 32 -18.66 5.93 5.18
C GLY A 32 -19.87 5.04 4.94
N ASP A 33 -19.69 3.74 5.13
CA ASP A 33 -20.81 2.84 5.12
C ASP A 33 -21.84 3.31 6.15
N ALA A 34 -23.12 3.44 5.77
CA ALA A 34 -24.19 3.64 6.73
C ALA A 34 -24.18 2.44 7.68
N GLU A 35 -23.59 2.64 8.85
CA GLU A 35 -23.29 1.57 9.79
C GLU A 35 -24.53 1.30 10.61
N ALA A 36 -25.12 0.14 10.40
CA ALA A 36 -25.99 -0.50 11.37
C ALA A 36 -25.18 -0.73 12.66
N ASP A 37 -25.82 -1.04 13.76
CA ASP A 37 -25.24 -1.20 15.09
C ASP A 37 -23.85 -1.83 15.10
N ILE A 38 -22.80 -1.00 15.27
CA ILE A 38 -21.43 -1.48 15.43
C ILE A 38 -21.34 -2.25 16.74
N ALA A 39 -20.98 -3.54 16.66
CA ALA A 39 -20.71 -4.35 17.83
C ALA A 39 -19.20 -4.43 18.09
N VAL A 40 -18.80 -4.25 19.34
CA VAL A 40 -17.42 -4.35 19.78
C VAL A 40 -17.24 -5.53 20.71
N THR A 41 -16.24 -6.36 20.47
CA THR A 41 -15.81 -7.48 21.30
C THR A 41 -14.36 -7.31 21.68
N GLY A 42 -13.85 -8.10 22.62
CA GLY A 42 -12.43 -8.01 23.02
C GLY A 42 -11.45 -8.28 21.86
N ALA A 43 -10.35 -7.53 21.82
CA ALA A 43 -9.28 -7.74 20.86
C ALA A 43 -8.66 -9.15 20.99
N LYS A 44 -8.21 -9.71 19.87
CA LYS A 44 -7.54 -11.01 19.83
C LYS A 44 -6.03 -10.84 20.01
N SER A 45 -5.43 -11.80 20.70
CA SER A 45 -3.98 -11.90 20.86
C SER A 45 -3.32 -12.94 19.95
N VAL A 46 -4.10 -13.57 19.06
CA VAL A 46 -3.64 -14.66 18.20
C VAL A 46 -4.10 -14.45 16.77
N ALA A 47 -3.16 -14.50 15.83
CA ALA A 47 -3.43 -14.41 14.39
C ALA A 47 -3.57 -15.77 13.72
N ALA A 48 -4.33 -15.79 12.61
CA ALA A 48 -4.59 -16.92 11.71
C ALA A 48 -5.35 -18.11 12.34
N GLY A 49 -4.80 -19.33 12.32
CA GLY A 49 -5.45 -20.55 12.81
C GLY A 49 -6.56 -21.05 11.88
N LEU A 50 -7.35 -22.00 12.36
CA LEU A 50 -8.45 -22.61 11.58
C LEU A 50 -9.54 -21.60 11.18
N THR A 51 -9.73 -20.56 11.96
CA THR A 51 -10.68 -19.47 11.64
C THR A 51 -10.32 -18.82 10.30
N ALA A 52 -9.02 -18.57 10.04
CA ALA A 52 -8.56 -18.00 8.78
C ALA A 52 -8.88 -18.91 7.58
N VAL A 53 -8.75 -20.22 7.74
CA VAL A 53 -9.10 -21.21 6.71
C VAL A 53 -10.61 -21.19 6.45
N GLY A 54 -11.43 -21.21 7.51
CA GLY A 54 -12.90 -21.16 7.40
C GLY A 54 -13.37 -19.91 6.66
N VAL A 55 -12.86 -18.74 7.04
CA VAL A 55 -13.22 -17.46 6.40
C VAL A 55 -12.77 -17.41 4.95
N SER A 56 -11.56 -17.91 4.63
CA SER A 56 -11.06 -17.98 3.25
C SER A 56 -11.96 -18.80 2.36
N LEU A 57 -12.39 -19.98 2.82
CA LEU A 57 -13.29 -20.86 2.07
C LEU A 57 -14.70 -20.26 1.95
N GLN A 58 -15.23 -19.72 3.03
CA GLN A 58 -16.54 -19.06 3.03
C GLN A 58 -16.59 -17.93 2.01
N ARG A 59 -15.65 -16.99 2.04
CA ARG A 59 -15.59 -15.89 1.08
C ARG A 59 -15.40 -16.36 -0.35
N GLY A 60 -14.55 -17.38 -0.55
CA GLY A 60 -14.39 -18.00 -1.87
C GLY A 60 -15.71 -18.52 -2.41
N ILE A 61 -16.43 -19.32 -1.61
CA ILE A 61 -17.70 -19.93 -2.02
C ILE A 61 -18.79 -18.86 -2.25
N GLU A 62 -18.88 -17.83 -1.40
CA GLU A 62 -19.83 -16.72 -1.54
C GLU A 62 -19.67 -15.95 -2.84
N GLN A 63 -18.42 -15.71 -3.28
CA GLN A 63 -18.10 -14.91 -4.45
C GLN A 63 -18.04 -15.74 -5.74
N MET A 64 -17.54 -16.95 -5.68
CA MET A 64 -17.18 -17.76 -6.84
C MET A 64 -17.95 -19.08 -6.96
N GLY A 65 -18.59 -19.53 -5.90
CA GLY A 65 -19.08 -20.90 -5.78
C GLY A 65 -17.97 -21.92 -5.54
N PRO A 66 -18.28 -23.17 -5.13
CA PRO A 66 -17.28 -24.12 -4.60
C PRO A 66 -16.26 -24.58 -5.64
N LEU A 67 -16.68 -24.90 -6.86
CA LEU A 67 -15.77 -25.41 -7.89
C LEU A 67 -14.76 -24.37 -8.37
N ARG A 68 -15.24 -23.15 -8.60
CA ARG A 68 -14.36 -22.03 -9.04
C ARG A 68 -13.41 -21.64 -7.91
N THR A 69 -13.85 -21.68 -6.64
CA THR A 69 -13.01 -21.46 -5.46
C THR A 69 -11.85 -22.44 -5.41
N ALA A 70 -12.09 -23.72 -5.50
CA ALA A 70 -11.06 -24.74 -5.49
C ALA A 70 -10.09 -24.57 -6.66
N ALA A 71 -10.60 -24.39 -7.88
CA ALA A 71 -9.79 -24.21 -9.08
C ALA A 71 -8.91 -22.94 -9.02
N THR A 72 -9.36 -21.89 -8.36
CA THR A 72 -8.66 -20.61 -8.27
C THR A 72 -7.61 -20.65 -7.15
N LEU A 73 -7.99 -21.05 -5.94
CA LEU A 73 -7.07 -21.03 -4.79
C LEU A 73 -5.89 -22.00 -4.94
N THR A 74 -6.05 -23.10 -5.66
CA THR A 74 -4.96 -24.04 -5.95
C THR A 74 -3.92 -23.51 -6.94
N LYS A 75 -4.20 -22.39 -7.61
CA LYS A 75 -3.27 -21.73 -8.55
C LYS A 75 -2.67 -20.44 -8.01
N LEU A 76 -3.16 -19.96 -6.88
CA LEU A 76 -2.71 -18.74 -6.26
C LEU A 76 -1.26 -18.88 -5.76
N ASN A 77 -0.37 -17.99 -6.22
CA ASN A 77 1.08 -17.98 -5.96
C ASN A 77 1.82 -19.27 -6.37
N GLN A 78 1.26 -20.03 -7.30
CA GLN A 78 1.92 -21.23 -7.83
C GLN A 78 2.75 -20.91 -9.08
N ARG A 79 3.81 -21.67 -9.36
CA ARG A 79 4.72 -21.46 -10.50
C ARG A 79 4.01 -21.40 -11.86
N HIS A 80 2.90 -22.11 -12.01
CA HIS A 80 2.07 -22.11 -13.22
C HIS A 80 0.68 -21.48 -12.99
N GLY A 81 0.57 -20.67 -11.96
CA GLY A 81 -0.61 -19.96 -11.58
C GLY A 81 -0.47 -18.46 -11.73
N PHE A 82 -1.25 -17.72 -10.95
CA PHE A 82 -1.23 -16.27 -10.94
C PHE A 82 -0.75 -15.77 -9.56
N ASP A 83 -0.12 -14.63 -9.60
CA ASP A 83 0.35 -13.92 -8.43
C ASP A 83 -0.81 -13.28 -7.66
N CYS A 84 -0.71 -13.25 -6.33
CA CYS A 84 -1.73 -12.65 -5.47
C CYS A 84 -1.86 -11.15 -5.74
N PRO A 85 -3.07 -10.63 -6.04
CA PRO A 85 -3.28 -9.19 -6.24
C PRO A 85 -3.26 -8.39 -4.92
N GLY A 86 -3.01 -9.03 -3.78
CA GLY A 86 -2.97 -8.42 -2.46
C GLY A 86 -1.66 -7.68 -2.19
N CYS A 87 -0.78 -8.30 -1.40
CA CYS A 87 0.48 -7.71 -0.96
C CYS A 87 1.69 -8.21 -1.77
N ALA A 88 2.81 -7.48 -1.62
CA ALA A 88 4.08 -7.79 -2.28
C ALA A 88 5.00 -8.73 -1.47
N TRP A 89 4.48 -9.51 -0.51
CA TRP A 89 5.32 -10.44 0.23
C TRP A 89 5.73 -11.63 -0.65
N PRO A 90 7.06 -11.91 -0.80
CA PRO A 90 7.57 -12.93 -1.71
C PRO A 90 7.25 -14.36 -1.29
N GLU A 91 7.43 -15.28 -2.22
CA GLU A 91 7.47 -16.71 -1.98
C GLU A 91 8.88 -17.16 -1.61
N THR A 92 8.95 -18.26 -0.84
CA THR A 92 10.25 -18.89 -0.53
C THR A 92 10.82 -19.54 -1.79
N PRO A 93 12.04 -19.19 -2.22
CA PRO A 93 12.67 -19.79 -3.40
C PRO A 93 12.79 -21.30 -3.30
N GLY A 94 12.62 -21.99 -4.43
CA GLY A 94 12.76 -23.44 -4.52
C GLY A 94 11.59 -24.24 -3.98
N HIS A 95 10.69 -23.67 -3.21
CA HIS A 95 9.62 -24.38 -2.55
C HIS A 95 8.27 -23.65 -2.71
N ARG A 96 7.19 -24.42 -3.00
CA ARG A 96 5.81 -23.94 -3.01
C ARG A 96 4.95 -24.91 -2.21
N LYS A 97 4.18 -24.38 -1.26
CA LYS A 97 3.17 -25.16 -0.55
C LYS A 97 1.93 -25.32 -1.41
N LEU A 98 1.11 -26.34 -1.15
CA LEU A 98 -0.16 -26.53 -1.87
C LEU A 98 -1.10 -25.33 -1.69
N ALA A 99 -1.15 -24.75 -0.49
CA ALA A 99 -1.90 -23.53 -0.18
C ALA A 99 -0.91 -22.39 0.11
N GLU A 100 -0.33 -21.80 -0.95
CA GLU A 100 0.66 -20.71 -0.86
C GLU A 100 -0.04 -19.34 -0.77
N PHE A 101 -1.04 -19.24 0.10
CA PHE A 101 -1.82 -18.01 0.28
C PHE A 101 -2.21 -17.81 1.76
N CYS A 102 -2.58 -16.59 2.09
CA CYS A 102 -3.18 -16.21 3.37
C CYS A 102 -4.66 -15.91 3.19
N GLU A 103 -5.37 -15.70 4.29
CA GLU A 103 -6.77 -15.30 4.30
C GLU A 103 -7.02 -14.05 3.45
N ASN A 104 -6.19 -13.03 3.61
CA ASN A 104 -6.32 -11.79 2.87
C ASN A 104 -6.16 -12.00 1.36
N GLY A 105 -5.18 -12.81 0.93
CA GLY A 105 -4.99 -13.17 -0.47
C GLY A 105 -6.19 -13.95 -1.02
N ALA A 106 -6.72 -14.90 -0.24
CA ALA A 106 -7.92 -15.64 -0.63
C ALA A 106 -9.15 -14.73 -0.82
N LYS A 107 -9.36 -13.76 0.06
CA LYS A 107 -10.44 -12.75 -0.07
C LYS A 107 -10.23 -11.84 -1.27
N ALA A 108 -9.01 -11.32 -1.47
CA ALA A 108 -8.68 -10.47 -2.61
C ALA A 108 -8.97 -11.16 -3.94
N VAL A 109 -8.58 -12.43 -4.04
CA VAL A 109 -8.84 -13.27 -5.22
C VAL A 109 -10.31 -13.59 -5.38
N ALA A 110 -11.02 -13.90 -4.28
CA ALA A 110 -12.45 -14.17 -4.31
C ALA A 110 -13.24 -12.97 -4.87
N GLU A 111 -12.90 -11.77 -4.46
CA GLU A 111 -13.54 -10.55 -4.95
C GLU A 111 -13.16 -10.21 -6.39
N GLU A 112 -11.91 -10.46 -6.82
CA GLU A 112 -11.52 -10.24 -8.20
C GLU A 112 -12.15 -11.28 -9.16
N ALA A 113 -12.21 -12.53 -8.71
CA ALA A 113 -12.76 -13.65 -9.49
C ALA A 113 -14.26 -13.86 -9.29
N THR A 114 -14.97 -12.91 -8.69
CA THR A 114 -16.42 -12.98 -8.44
C THR A 114 -17.21 -13.27 -9.72
N THR A 115 -18.33 -13.96 -9.59
CA THR A 115 -19.29 -14.18 -10.67
C THR A 115 -20.33 -13.05 -10.81
N ARG A 116 -20.33 -12.09 -9.88
CA ARG A 116 -21.21 -10.92 -9.93
C ARG A 116 -20.67 -9.95 -10.99
N THR A 117 -21.58 -9.22 -11.66
CA THR A 117 -21.22 -8.28 -12.72
C THR A 117 -22.01 -6.98 -12.63
N VAL A 118 -21.33 -5.90 -12.95
CA VAL A 118 -21.92 -4.57 -13.15
C VAL A 118 -22.06 -4.35 -14.66
N THR A 119 -23.29 -4.31 -15.13
CA THR A 119 -23.63 -4.22 -16.56
C THR A 119 -24.20 -2.84 -16.91
N PRO A 120 -24.42 -2.50 -18.20
CA PRO A 120 -25.11 -1.27 -18.59
C PRO A 120 -26.50 -1.12 -17.95
N ALA A 121 -27.22 -2.23 -17.71
CA ALA A 121 -28.52 -2.18 -17.06
C ALA A 121 -28.44 -1.66 -15.62
N PHE A 122 -27.38 -2.01 -14.88
CA PHE A 122 -27.11 -1.48 -13.54
C PHE A 122 -26.98 0.05 -13.57
N PHE A 123 -26.23 0.61 -14.52
CA PHE A 123 -26.04 2.05 -14.65
C PHE A 123 -27.31 2.76 -15.21
N ALA A 124 -28.16 2.07 -15.93
CA ALA A 124 -29.45 2.60 -16.35
C ALA A 124 -30.46 2.67 -15.18
N GLU A 125 -30.37 1.73 -14.22
CA GLU A 125 -31.19 1.69 -13.02
C GLU A 125 -30.76 2.69 -11.96
N HIS A 126 -29.45 2.94 -11.82
CA HIS A 126 -28.86 3.78 -10.77
C HIS A 126 -28.19 5.02 -11.35
N SER A 127 -28.64 6.19 -10.93
CA SER A 127 -27.97 7.45 -11.24
C SER A 127 -26.63 7.58 -10.51
N VAL A 128 -25.73 8.41 -11.05
CA VAL A 128 -24.44 8.71 -10.40
C VAL A 128 -24.65 9.31 -9.01
N GLU A 129 -25.68 10.14 -8.84
CA GLU A 129 -25.97 10.77 -7.55
C GLU A 129 -26.45 9.75 -6.50
N GLU A 130 -27.34 8.81 -6.88
CA GLU A 130 -27.73 7.70 -5.98
C GLU A 130 -26.53 6.83 -5.61
N LEU A 131 -25.65 6.52 -6.58
CA LEU A 131 -24.44 5.73 -6.32
C LEU A 131 -23.44 6.45 -5.42
N ARG A 132 -23.34 7.79 -5.48
CA ARG A 132 -22.51 8.58 -4.57
C ARG A 132 -22.93 8.45 -3.12
N GLN A 133 -24.21 8.28 -2.86
CA GLN A 133 -24.77 8.11 -1.51
C GLN A 133 -24.64 6.67 -1.02
N ALA A 134 -24.35 5.71 -1.92
CA ALA A 134 -24.17 4.32 -1.54
C ALA A 134 -22.87 4.11 -0.74
N PRO A 135 -22.89 3.22 0.27
CA PRO A 135 -21.70 2.83 1.01
C PRO A 135 -20.62 2.26 0.08
N GLU A 136 -19.36 2.62 0.33
CA GLU A 136 -18.25 2.19 -0.53
C GLU A 136 -18.08 0.68 -0.55
N TYR A 137 -18.27 0.03 0.60
CA TYR A 137 -18.28 -1.43 0.68
C TYR A 137 -19.37 -2.03 -0.23
N TRP A 138 -20.59 -1.46 -0.23
CA TRP A 138 -21.68 -1.90 -1.12
C TRP A 138 -21.31 -1.78 -2.59
N LEU A 139 -20.73 -0.63 -3.01
CA LEU A 139 -20.24 -0.42 -4.38
C LEU A 139 -19.27 -1.54 -4.80
N SER A 140 -18.32 -1.86 -3.94
CA SER A 140 -17.30 -2.88 -4.20
C SER A 140 -17.88 -4.29 -4.35
N GLN A 141 -19.04 -4.58 -3.73
CA GLN A 141 -19.68 -5.89 -3.74
C GLN A 141 -20.63 -6.10 -4.94
N GLN A 142 -20.83 -5.09 -5.81
CA GLN A 142 -21.69 -5.22 -6.99
C GLN A 142 -21.07 -6.14 -8.07
N GLY A 143 -19.76 -6.28 -8.11
CA GLY A 143 -19.06 -7.22 -8.96
C GLY A 143 -18.15 -6.56 -10.00
N ARG A 144 -17.84 -7.32 -11.06
CA ARG A 144 -16.92 -6.93 -12.13
C ARG A 144 -17.60 -6.01 -13.14
N LEU A 145 -16.93 -4.94 -13.51
CA LEU A 145 -17.31 -4.08 -14.64
C LEU A 145 -17.22 -4.89 -15.94
N THR A 146 -18.17 -4.68 -16.87
CA THR A 146 -18.29 -5.51 -18.08
C THR A 146 -18.22 -4.75 -19.40
N HIS A 147 -18.53 -3.45 -19.41
CA HIS A 147 -18.63 -2.63 -20.62
C HIS A 147 -17.92 -1.28 -20.41
N PRO A 148 -17.32 -0.71 -21.45
CA PRO A 148 -16.94 0.70 -21.43
C PRO A 148 -18.18 1.56 -21.24
N MET A 149 -18.10 2.54 -20.37
CA MET A 149 -19.20 3.42 -20.02
C MET A 149 -18.76 4.88 -20.09
N VAL A 150 -19.64 5.77 -20.52
CA VAL A 150 -19.42 7.21 -20.58
C VAL A 150 -20.52 7.95 -19.82
N LEU A 151 -20.12 9.01 -19.13
CA LEU A 151 -21.02 10.02 -18.56
C LEU A 151 -20.68 11.36 -19.22
N ARG A 152 -21.60 11.94 -19.97
CA ARG A 152 -21.45 13.24 -20.62
C ARG A 152 -22.03 14.37 -19.79
N PRO A 153 -21.66 15.63 -20.06
CA PRO A 153 -22.21 16.78 -19.36
C PRO A 153 -23.75 16.80 -19.36
N GLY A 154 -24.35 16.91 -18.17
CA GLY A 154 -25.80 16.96 -18.00
C GLY A 154 -26.50 15.61 -17.94
N GLU A 155 -25.79 14.49 -18.14
CA GLU A 155 -26.35 13.14 -17.96
C GLU A 155 -26.32 12.74 -16.47
N ALA A 156 -27.38 12.07 -16.01
CA ALA A 156 -27.46 11.53 -14.65
C ALA A 156 -26.97 10.08 -14.57
N HIS A 157 -26.89 9.39 -15.69
CA HIS A 157 -26.59 7.96 -15.78
C HIS A 157 -25.44 7.71 -16.75
N TYR A 158 -24.54 6.80 -16.38
CA TYR A 158 -23.56 6.28 -17.32
C TYR A 158 -24.24 5.51 -18.45
N ARG A 159 -23.75 5.70 -19.68
CA ARG A 159 -24.21 5.01 -20.89
C ARG A 159 -23.09 4.16 -21.48
N PRO A 160 -23.42 3.01 -22.11
CA PRO A 160 -22.41 2.25 -22.84
C PRO A 160 -21.83 3.06 -23.99
N ILE A 161 -20.55 2.84 -24.27
CA ILE A 161 -19.80 3.42 -25.38
C ILE A 161 -18.95 2.31 -26.01
N ASP A 162 -18.74 2.38 -27.32
CA ASP A 162 -17.82 1.44 -27.97
C ASP A 162 -16.36 1.81 -27.67
N TRP A 163 -15.46 0.79 -27.71
CA TRP A 163 -14.06 1.00 -27.39
C TRP A 163 -13.40 2.05 -28.29
N ASP A 164 -13.67 2.00 -29.60
CA ASP A 164 -13.04 2.93 -30.55
C ASP A 164 -13.51 4.38 -30.31
N ASP A 165 -14.80 4.55 -30.00
CA ASP A 165 -15.35 5.87 -29.63
C ASP A 165 -14.79 6.35 -28.28
N ALA A 166 -14.59 5.45 -27.32
CA ALA A 166 -13.96 5.78 -26.03
C ALA A 166 -12.52 6.25 -26.22
N TYR A 167 -11.73 5.54 -27.04
CA TYR A 167 -10.36 5.96 -27.34
C TYR A 167 -10.30 7.28 -28.11
N ALA A 168 -11.18 7.46 -29.09
CA ALA A 168 -11.27 8.72 -29.84
C ALA A 168 -11.57 9.90 -28.91
N LEU A 169 -12.55 9.74 -28.00
CA LEU A 169 -12.91 10.78 -27.03
C LEU A 169 -11.72 11.15 -26.12
N ILE A 170 -11.02 10.14 -25.58
CA ILE A 170 -9.84 10.40 -24.74
C ILE A 170 -8.73 11.07 -25.55
N ALA A 171 -8.47 10.60 -26.75
CA ALA A 171 -7.44 11.16 -27.63
C ALA A 171 -7.73 12.62 -28.01
N ASP A 172 -9.00 12.96 -28.26
CA ASP A 172 -9.41 14.32 -28.57
C ASP A 172 -9.23 15.27 -27.39
N GLU A 173 -9.58 14.85 -26.15
CA GLU A 173 -9.34 15.64 -24.93
C GLU A 173 -7.83 15.81 -24.64
N ILE A 174 -7.02 14.76 -24.88
CA ILE A 174 -5.55 14.85 -24.76
C ILE A 174 -4.97 15.82 -25.78
N ARG A 175 -5.41 15.78 -27.06
CA ARG A 175 -4.94 16.69 -28.11
C ARG A 175 -5.42 18.12 -27.90
N ALA A 176 -6.57 18.31 -27.27
CA ALA A 176 -7.11 19.63 -26.94
C ALA A 176 -6.34 20.29 -25.78
N ALA A 177 -5.54 19.54 -25.04
CA ALA A 177 -4.65 20.10 -24.04
C ALA A 177 -3.49 20.83 -24.75
N ASP A 178 -3.38 22.13 -24.51
CA ASP A 178 -2.36 23.01 -25.09
C ASP A 178 -0.98 22.84 -24.45
N ASP A 179 -0.93 22.20 -23.27
CA ASP A 179 0.27 21.90 -22.49
C ASP A 179 0.21 20.43 -22.02
N PRO A 180 1.22 19.58 -22.32
CA PRO A 180 1.28 18.22 -21.81
C PRO A 180 1.21 18.10 -20.29
N ASP A 181 1.63 19.11 -19.54
CA ASP A 181 1.55 19.12 -18.08
C ASP A 181 0.11 19.30 -17.55
N ARG A 182 -0.88 19.55 -18.42
CA ARG A 182 -2.31 19.49 -18.09
C ARG A 182 -2.88 18.07 -18.02
N LEU A 183 -2.06 17.07 -18.30
CA LEU A 183 -2.41 15.64 -18.27
C LEU A 183 -1.81 15.00 -17.01
N VAL A 184 -2.58 14.14 -16.34
CA VAL A 184 -2.14 13.34 -15.20
C VAL A 184 -2.55 11.88 -15.38
N PHE A 185 -1.59 10.99 -15.16
CA PHE A 185 -1.74 9.55 -15.35
C PHE A 185 -1.38 8.79 -14.08
N TYR A 186 -2.39 8.51 -13.27
CA TYR A 186 -2.21 7.79 -12.00
C TYR A 186 -2.14 6.29 -12.20
N THR A 187 -1.30 5.62 -11.40
CA THR A 187 -1.17 4.15 -11.38
C THR A 187 -1.31 3.60 -9.97
N SER A 188 -2.12 2.55 -9.82
CA SER A 188 -2.14 1.76 -8.58
C SER A 188 -1.00 0.74 -8.57
N GLY A 189 -0.51 0.35 -7.39
CA GLY A 189 0.60 -0.60 -7.26
C GLY A 189 0.25 -2.08 -7.54
N ARG A 190 -0.74 -2.34 -8.40
CA ARG A 190 -1.16 -3.70 -8.81
C ARG A 190 -1.00 -3.95 -10.30
N THR A 191 -0.65 -2.93 -11.04
CA THR A 191 -0.39 -2.98 -12.47
C THR A 191 0.77 -3.94 -12.75
N SER A 192 0.73 -4.67 -13.88
CA SER A 192 1.85 -5.55 -14.25
C SER A 192 3.05 -4.75 -14.77
N ASN A 193 4.23 -5.36 -14.75
CA ASN A 193 5.44 -4.72 -15.27
C ASN A 193 5.28 -4.31 -16.74
N GLU A 194 4.67 -5.15 -17.57
CA GLU A 194 4.42 -4.87 -18.98
C GLU A 194 3.46 -3.69 -19.16
N ALA A 195 2.38 -3.64 -18.39
CA ALA A 195 1.42 -2.54 -18.47
C ALA A 195 2.02 -1.24 -17.92
N ALA A 196 2.77 -1.30 -16.82
CA ALA A 196 3.48 -0.16 -16.25
C ALA A 196 4.50 0.43 -17.24
N PHE A 197 5.29 -0.44 -17.90
CA PHE A 197 6.26 -0.01 -18.91
C PHE A 197 5.58 0.67 -20.11
N CYS A 198 4.49 0.10 -20.63
CA CYS A 198 3.73 0.72 -21.73
C CYS A 198 3.08 2.04 -21.30
N TYR A 199 2.56 2.11 -20.06
CA TYR A 199 1.88 3.30 -19.58
C TYR A 199 2.82 4.49 -19.41
N GLN A 200 3.97 4.29 -18.76
CA GLN A 200 4.97 5.35 -18.66
C GLN A 200 5.53 5.77 -20.03
N LEU A 201 5.66 4.81 -20.97
CA LEU A 201 6.13 5.10 -22.33
C LEU A 201 5.13 5.97 -23.09
N LEU A 202 3.82 5.68 -22.95
CA LEU A 202 2.75 6.54 -23.50
C LEU A 202 2.86 7.96 -22.93
N VAL A 203 2.91 8.09 -21.60
CA VAL A 203 2.89 9.39 -20.91
C VAL A 203 4.08 10.25 -21.34
N ARG A 204 5.27 9.66 -21.39
CA ARG A 204 6.47 10.36 -21.84
C ARG A 204 6.46 10.68 -23.33
N SER A 205 5.85 9.84 -24.15
CA SER A 205 5.62 10.14 -25.55
C SER A 205 4.64 11.29 -25.76
N LEU A 206 3.75 11.55 -24.81
CA LEU A 206 2.87 12.73 -24.80
C LEU A 206 3.57 14.00 -24.32
N GLY A 207 4.79 13.91 -23.80
CA GLY A 207 5.61 15.06 -23.42
C GLY A 207 5.53 15.46 -21.95
N THR A 208 5.05 14.60 -21.06
CA THR A 208 5.01 14.86 -19.61
C THR A 208 5.58 13.71 -18.78
N ASN A 209 5.99 14.00 -17.55
CA ASN A 209 6.34 13.04 -16.51
C ASN A 209 5.29 12.98 -15.38
N ASN A 210 4.08 13.48 -15.59
CA ASN A 210 3.01 13.46 -14.59
C ASN A 210 2.46 12.03 -14.37
N LEU A 211 3.25 11.25 -13.64
CA LEU A 211 3.02 9.84 -13.33
C LEU A 211 2.92 9.64 -11.81
N PRO A 212 1.91 10.29 -11.14
CA PRO A 212 1.66 10.00 -9.74
C PRO A 212 1.29 8.53 -9.55
N ASP A 213 1.72 7.95 -8.44
CA ASP A 213 1.40 6.56 -8.11
C ASP A 213 1.09 6.35 -6.61
N CYS A 214 0.63 5.17 -6.28
CA CYS A 214 0.34 4.85 -4.88
C CYS A 214 1.61 4.81 -3.99
N SER A 215 2.81 4.67 -4.56
CA SER A 215 4.08 4.71 -3.81
C SER A 215 4.33 6.07 -3.18
N ASN A 216 3.92 7.16 -3.85
CA ASN A 216 4.01 8.52 -3.30
C ASN A 216 3.31 8.62 -1.92
N MET A 217 2.21 7.90 -1.73
CA MET A 217 1.44 7.91 -0.48
C MET A 217 1.87 6.81 0.51
N CYS A 218 2.77 5.90 0.11
CA CYS A 218 3.07 4.68 0.84
C CYS A 218 4.52 4.60 1.32
N HIS A 219 5.46 4.49 0.40
CA HIS A 219 6.87 4.21 0.67
C HIS A 219 7.84 5.18 -0.02
N GLU A 220 7.38 6.34 -0.47
CA GLU A 220 8.28 7.38 -1.03
C GLU A 220 9.34 7.78 0.00
N SER A 221 8.94 7.94 1.28
CA SER A 221 9.90 8.21 2.36
C SER A 221 10.98 7.14 2.51
N SER A 222 10.62 5.84 2.31
CA SER A 222 11.60 4.76 2.30
C SER A 222 12.52 4.85 1.10
N GLY A 223 11.95 5.13 -0.08
CA GLY A 223 12.72 5.30 -1.32
C GLY A 223 13.75 6.42 -1.18
N THR A 224 13.32 7.59 -0.72
CA THR A 224 14.16 8.77 -0.50
C THR A 224 15.28 8.48 0.51
N ALA A 225 14.92 7.99 1.71
CA ALA A 225 15.89 7.73 2.77
C ALA A 225 16.94 6.68 2.38
N LEU A 226 16.53 5.58 1.75
CA LEU A 226 17.45 4.52 1.34
C LEU A 226 18.30 4.92 0.13
N THR A 227 17.76 5.72 -0.79
CA THR A 227 18.57 6.30 -1.89
C THR A 227 19.67 7.18 -1.34
N ASP A 228 19.39 8.03 -0.36
CA ASP A 228 20.40 8.86 0.30
C ASP A 228 21.44 8.04 1.07
N SER A 229 20.97 7.04 1.83
CA SER A 229 21.83 6.27 2.74
C SER A 229 22.64 5.20 2.02
N ILE A 230 22.04 4.44 1.10
CA ILE A 230 22.67 3.28 0.46
C ILE A 230 22.65 3.32 -1.09
N GLY A 231 22.07 4.35 -1.68
CA GLY A 231 22.06 4.57 -3.13
C GLY A 231 20.96 3.86 -3.91
N ILE A 232 20.05 3.14 -3.23
CA ILE A 232 18.91 2.46 -3.88
C ILE A 232 17.71 2.40 -2.93
N GLY A 233 16.57 2.84 -3.41
CA GLY A 233 15.32 2.92 -2.63
C GLY A 233 14.61 1.57 -2.40
N LYS A 234 15.36 0.46 -2.30
CA LYS A 234 14.84 -0.90 -2.14
C LYS A 234 15.44 -1.59 -0.92
N GLY A 235 14.77 -2.65 -0.45
CA GLY A 235 15.27 -3.49 0.63
C GLY A 235 16.52 -4.30 0.24
N SER A 236 17.39 -4.57 1.21
CA SER A 236 18.67 -5.27 1.00
C SER A 236 18.68 -6.72 1.46
N VAL A 237 17.50 -7.33 1.68
CA VAL A 237 17.37 -8.69 2.19
C VAL A 237 16.47 -9.55 1.29
N SER A 238 16.60 -10.86 1.42
CA SER A 238 15.78 -11.90 0.83
C SER A 238 15.01 -12.68 1.90
N VAL A 239 14.04 -13.54 1.51
CA VAL A 239 13.36 -14.44 2.48
C VAL A 239 14.35 -15.34 3.24
N PRO A 240 15.35 -15.97 2.61
CA PRO A 240 16.37 -16.70 3.35
C PRO A 240 17.14 -15.87 4.37
N ASP A 241 17.41 -14.58 4.10
CA ASP A 241 18.07 -13.71 5.07
C ASP A 241 17.20 -13.53 6.32
N VAL A 242 15.88 -13.31 6.14
CA VAL A 242 14.94 -13.19 7.28
C VAL A 242 14.91 -14.48 8.11
N GLU A 243 14.90 -15.64 7.45
CA GLU A 243 14.89 -16.95 8.11
C GLU A 243 16.16 -17.24 8.95
N HIS A 244 17.28 -16.57 8.61
CA HIS A 244 18.59 -16.81 9.24
C HIS A 244 19.10 -15.61 10.06
N ALA A 245 18.29 -14.57 10.26
CA ALA A 245 18.63 -13.45 11.12
C ALA A 245 18.76 -13.88 12.60
N ASP A 246 19.58 -13.18 13.37
CA ASP A 246 19.67 -13.37 14.84
C ASP A 246 18.63 -12.48 15.53
N VAL A 247 18.45 -11.24 15.03
CA VAL A 247 17.46 -10.30 15.53
C VAL A 247 16.67 -9.69 14.36
N ILE A 248 15.36 -9.65 14.48
CA ILE A 248 14.47 -8.97 13.55
C ILE A 248 13.71 -7.90 14.33
N LEU A 249 13.93 -6.62 14.00
CA LEU A 249 13.16 -5.51 14.53
C LEU A 249 12.06 -5.16 13.52
N ILE A 250 10.80 -5.12 13.98
CA ILE A 250 9.62 -4.81 13.16
C ILE A 250 8.98 -3.55 13.70
N ALA A 251 9.12 -2.42 12.98
CA ALA A 251 8.62 -1.12 13.41
C ALA A 251 7.48 -0.62 12.52
N GLY A 252 6.39 -0.17 13.13
CA GLY A 252 5.26 0.44 12.41
C GLY A 252 4.62 -0.46 11.35
N GLN A 253 4.67 -1.78 11.53
CA GLN A 253 4.12 -2.80 10.65
C GLN A 253 3.23 -3.76 11.45
N ASN A 254 2.11 -4.19 10.85
CA ASN A 254 1.24 -5.25 11.38
C ASN A 254 1.20 -6.41 10.37
N PRO A 255 2.15 -7.36 10.43
CA PRO A 255 2.20 -8.46 9.46
C PRO A 255 0.93 -9.32 9.48
N GLY A 256 0.32 -9.56 10.65
CA GLY A 256 -0.92 -10.33 10.78
C GLY A 256 -2.10 -9.74 10.01
N THR A 257 -2.11 -8.43 9.82
CA THR A 257 -3.17 -7.72 9.09
C THR A 257 -2.80 -7.44 7.64
N ASN A 258 -1.56 -7.06 7.33
CA ASN A 258 -1.17 -6.57 6.01
C ASN A 258 -0.36 -7.58 5.19
N HIS A 259 0.42 -8.45 5.85
CA HIS A 259 1.33 -9.40 5.20
C HIS A 259 1.31 -10.77 5.89
N PRO A 260 0.15 -11.47 6.00
CA PRO A 260 0.05 -12.65 6.87
C PRO A 260 1.00 -13.80 6.50
N ARG A 261 1.45 -13.89 5.23
CA ARG A 261 2.47 -14.88 4.83
C ARG A 261 3.84 -14.63 5.46
N MET A 262 4.15 -13.38 5.84
CA MET A 262 5.36 -13.05 6.58
C MET A 262 5.42 -13.77 7.94
N LEU A 263 4.27 -14.02 8.57
CA LEU A 263 4.22 -14.72 9.87
C LEU A 263 4.82 -16.12 9.82
N SER A 264 4.65 -16.85 8.72
CA SER A 264 5.26 -18.17 8.54
C SER A 264 6.79 -18.11 8.42
N VAL A 265 7.32 -17.03 7.82
CA VAL A 265 8.76 -16.77 7.73
C VAL A 265 9.33 -16.38 9.09
N LEU A 266 8.61 -15.51 9.83
CA LEU A 266 9.00 -15.15 11.21
C LEU A 266 8.99 -16.36 12.16
N GLU A 267 7.98 -17.23 12.05
CA GLU A 267 7.93 -18.49 12.80
C GLU A 267 9.14 -19.38 12.50
N LYS A 268 9.55 -19.45 11.22
CA LYS A 268 10.74 -20.22 10.82
C LYS A 268 12.02 -19.58 11.35
N ALA A 269 12.14 -18.25 11.28
CA ALA A 269 13.26 -17.52 11.87
C ALA A 269 13.39 -17.80 13.38
N LYS A 270 12.27 -17.78 14.12
CA LYS A 270 12.26 -18.12 15.54
C LYS A 270 12.69 -19.57 15.81
N ALA A 271 12.23 -20.50 14.98
CA ALA A 271 12.67 -21.90 15.06
C ALA A 271 14.18 -22.06 14.82
N ASN A 272 14.78 -21.15 14.06
CA ASN A 272 16.23 -21.06 13.84
C ASN A 272 16.97 -20.26 14.94
N GLY A 273 16.26 -19.76 15.96
CA GLY A 273 16.86 -19.05 17.10
C GLY A 273 16.76 -17.53 17.06
N ALA A 274 16.13 -16.94 16.04
CA ALA A 274 15.95 -15.51 15.95
C ALA A 274 15.14 -14.94 17.11
N LYS A 275 15.50 -13.73 17.55
CA LYS A 275 14.73 -12.90 18.47
C LYS A 275 13.99 -11.82 17.69
N ILE A 276 12.75 -11.53 18.07
CA ILE A 276 11.91 -10.55 17.38
C ILE A 276 11.56 -9.42 18.35
N ILE A 277 11.89 -8.19 17.93
CA ILE A 277 11.52 -6.95 18.62
C ILE A 277 10.39 -6.32 17.80
N ALA A 278 9.20 -6.16 18.41
CA ALA A 278 8.07 -5.49 17.78
C ALA A 278 7.91 -4.09 18.36
N VAL A 279 8.01 -3.06 17.50
CA VAL A 279 7.80 -1.65 17.84
C VAL A 279 6.49 -1.20 17.24
N ASN A 280 5.45 -1.03 18.05
CA ASN A 280 4.12 -0.65 17.56
C ASN A 280 3.31 0.02 18.68
N PRO A 281 2.50 1.04 18.39
CA PRO A 281 1.61 1.65 19.42
C PRO A 281 0.46 0.73 19.84
N LEU A 282 0.10 -0.27 19.04
CA LEU A 282 -1.00 -1.19 19.38
C LEU A 282 -0.51 -2.64 19.52
N PRO A 283 -1.07 -3.40 20.49
CA PRO A 283 -0.73 -4.82 20.68
C PRO A 283 -1.44 -5.69 19.61
N GLU A 284 -0.92 -5.68 18.40
CA GLU A 284 -1.51 -6.35 17.25
C GLU A 284 -1.37 -7.88 17.32
N ALA A 285 -2.45 -8.61 17.05
CA ALA A 285 -2.50 -10.07 17.18
C ALA A 285 -1.36 -10.80 16.46
N GLY A 286 -0.97 -10.34 15.26
CA GLY A 286 0.10 -10.95 14.47
C GLY A 286 1.52 -10.66 14.99
N LEU A 287 1.69 -9.66 15.84
CA LEU A 287 2.95 -9.41 16.54
C LEU A 287 3.04 -10.17 17.86
N LEU A 288 1.90 -10.51 18.45
CA LEU A 288 1.85 -11.24 19.71
C LEU A 288 1.99 -12.75 19.50
N ARG A 289 1.11 -13.36 18.70
CA ARG A 289 1.10 -14.82 18.52
C ARG A 289 0.54 -15.25 17.16
N PHE A 290 1.14 -16.28 16.60
CA PHE A 290 0.73 -16.87 15.32
C PHE A 290 0.37 -18.35 15.45
N LYS A 291 -0.73 -18.76 14.84
CA LYS A 291 -1.14 -20.16 14.66
C LYS A 291 -1.07 -20.51 13.18
N ASP A 292 0.01 -21.18 12.75
CA ASP A 292 0.12 -21.66 11.36
C ASP A 292 -0.89 -22.79 11.11
N PRO A 293 -1.93 -22.57 10.27
CA PRO A 293 -2.94 -23.59 10.02
C PRO A 293 -2.41 -24.80 9.23
N GLN A 294 -1.20 -24.70 8.68
CA GLN A 294 -0.54 -25.81 7.95
C GLN A 294 0.36 -26.67 8.84
N LYS A 295 0.42 -26.37 10.15
CA LYS A 295 1.22 -27.12 11.14
C LYS A 295 0.37 -27.64 12.28
N VAL A 296 0.68 -28.85 12.77
CA VAL A 296 -0.11 -29.50 13.85
C VAL A 296 -0.23 -28.62 15.09
N HIS A 297 0.88 -28.02 15.54
CA HIS A 297 0.88 -27.14 16.72
C HIS A 297 0.11 -25.82 16.51
N GLY A 298 -0.12 -25.41 15.26
CA GLY A 298 -0.98 -24.25 14.92
C GLY A 298 -2.45 -24.61 14.89
N VAL A 299 -2.79 -25.89 14.62
CA VAL A 299 -4.19 -26.40 14.59
C VAL A 299 -4.68 -26.71 16.00
N VAL A 300 -3.97 -27.58 16.74
CA VAL A 300 -4.38 -28.07 18.08
C VAL A 300 -3.65 -27.41 19.25
N GLY A 301 -2.53 -26.69 19.02
CA GLY A 301 -1.70 -26.07 20.04
C GLY A 301 -1.99 -24.58 20.29
N HIS A 302 -1.12 -23.97 21.10
CA HIS A 302 -1.19 -22.54 21.41
C HIS A 302 -0.58 -21.63 20.34
N GLY A 303 0.08 -22.20 19.31
CA GLY A 303 0.85 -21.44 18.32
C GLY A 303 2.18 -20.90 18.89
N VAL A 304 2.86 -20.06 18.12
CA VAL A 304 4.17 -19.49 18.46
C VAL A 304 4.03 -18.01 18.85
N ALA A 305 4.64 -17.62 19.96
CA ALA A 305 4.82 -16.21 20.30
C ALA A 305 5.77 -15.58 19.28
N ILE A 306 5.35 -14.46 18.65
CA ILE A 306 6.15 -13.79 17.62
C ILE A 306 7.15 -12.85 18.28
N ALA A 307 6.71 -11.77 18.92
CA ALA A 307 7.61 -10.87 19.62
C ALA A 307 8.22 -11.54 20.86
N ASP A 308 9.54 -11.41 21.00
CA ASP A 308 10.26 -11.67 22.26
C ASP A 308 10.24 -10.42 23.14
N GLU A 309 10.31 -9.23 22.51
CA GLU A 309 10.16 -7.93 23.15
C GLU A 309 9.11 -7.11 22.39
N PHE A 310 8.12 -6.58 23.12
CA PHE A 310 7.08 -5.71 22.55
C PHE A 310 7.24 -4.29 23.10
N VAL A 311 7.68 -3.39 22.26
CA VAL A 311 7.92 -1.98 22.57
C VAL A 311 6.70 -1.17 22.16
N GLN A 312 5.87 -0.81 23.12
CA GLN A 312 4.66 -0.02 22.89
C GLN A 312 4.99 1.48 22.82
N ILE A 313 5.34 1.94 21.63
CA ILE A 313 5.82 3.30 21.40
C ILE A 313 4.67 4.32 21.26
N ARG A 314 4.87 5.56 21.70
CA ARG A 314 4.04 6.70 21.35
C ARG A 314 4.22 7.06 19.88
N LEU A 315 3.12 7.49 19.23
CA LEU A 315 3.14 7.94 17.85
C LEU A 315 4.11 9.11 17.65
N GLY A 316 4.95 9.01 16.63
CA GLY A 316 5.95 10.01 16.29
C GLY A 316 7.21 9.98 17.14
N GLY A 317 7.37 8.97 18.02
CA GLY A 317 8.57 8.78 18.85
C GLY A 317 9.65 7.91 18.21
N ASP A 318 9.45 7.40 17.00
CA ASP A 318 10.33 6.40 16.36
C ASP A 318 11.76 6.92 16.14
N MET A 319 11.93 8.18 15.74
CA MET A 319 13.25 8.77 15.56
C MET A 319 14.01 8.85 16.89
N ALA A 320 13.32 9.24 17.98
CA ALA A 320 13.89 9.27 19.31
C ALA A 320 14.26 7.87 19.83
N LEU A 321 13.47 6.84 19.50
CA LEU A 321 13.79 5.46 19.79
C LEU A 321 15.11 5.05 19.13
N PHE A 322 15.25 5.24 17.82
CA PHE A 322 16.45 4.84 17.10
C PHE A 322 17.69 5.63 17.53
N ALA A 323 17.54 6.93 17.78
CA ALA A 323 18.62 7.77 18.30
C ALA A 323 19.05 7.32 19.73
N GLY A 324 18.09 7.01 20.61
CA GLY A 324 18.36 6.49 21.95
C GLY A 324 19.05 5.11 21.91
N LEU A 325 18.59 4.21 21.05
CA LEU A 325 19.26 2.92 20.84
C LEU A 325 20.69 3.11 20.29
N GLY A 326 20.88 4.05 19.36
CA GLY A 326 22.18 4.42 18.83
C GLY A 326 23.12 4.90 19.94
N ARG A 327 22.64 5.77 20.83
CA ARG A 327 23.40 6.24 21.99
C ARG A 327 23.81 5.09 22.93
N LEU A 328 22.88 4.19 23.31
CA LEU A 328 23.21 3.02 24.14
C LEU A 328 24.25 2.10 23.49
N LEU A 329 24.15 1.88 22.18
CA LEU A 329 25.10 1.07 21.44
C LEU A 329 26.49 1.74 21.38
N LEU A 330 26.57 3.07 21.23
CA LEU A 330 27.81 3.82 21.28
C LEU A 330 28.42 3.85 22.69
N GLU A 331 27.61 3.97 23.73
CA GLU A 331 28.07 3.84 25.15
C GLU A 331 28.65 2.42 25.42
N ALA A 332 28.04 1.38 24.85
CA ALA A 332 28.57 0.02 24.92
C ALA A 332 29.87 -0.17 24.12
N GLU A 333 30.04 0.49 22.98
CA GLU A 333 31.31 0.54 22.23
C GLU A 333 32.38 1.29 22.99
N ASP A 334 32.07 2.43 23.61
CA ASP A 334 33.00 3.21 24.40
C ASP A 334 33.50 2.44 25.63
N ALA A 335 32.63 1.62 26.26
CA ALA A 335 32.98 0.72 27.36
C ALA A 335 33.81 -0.52 26.93
N SER A 336 33.64 -0.96 25.67
CA SER A 336 34.31 -2.15 25.12
C SER A 336 34.57 -1.94 23.62
N PRO A 337 35.66 -1.19 23.26
CA PRO A 337 35.95 -0.84 21.89
C PRO A 337 36.07 -2.04 20.93
N GLY A 338 35.42 -1.96 19.77
CA GLY A 338 35.41 -3.00 18.75
C GLY A 338 34.34 -4.07 18.96
N ARG A 339 33.48 -3.93 19.98
CA ARG A 339 32.39 -4.88 20.25
C ARG A 339 31.17 -4.62 19.37
N ILE A 340 30.84 -3.34 19.14
CA ILE A 340 29.61 -2.90 18.49
C ILE A 340 29.87 -2.35 17.10
N VAL A 341 30.87 -1.46 16.97
CA VAL A 341 31.15 -0.68 15.76
C VAL A 341 32.06 -1.47 14.83
N ASP A 342 31.59 -1.72 13.61
CA ASP A 342 32.42 -2.28 12.54
C ASP A 342 33.25 -1.17 11.88
N ARG A 343 34.38 -0.79 12.56
CA ARG A 343 35.30 0.28 12.07
C ARG A 343 35.79 0.00 10.67
N ARG A 344 36.10 -1.27 10.35
CA ARG A 344 36.59 -1.65 9.03
C ARG A 344 35.58 -1.41 7.92
N PHE A 345 34.30 -1.73 8.18
CA PHE A 345 33.22 -1.46 7.26
C PHE A 345 33.00 0.04 7.07
N ILE A 346 33.01 0.80 8.17
CA ILE A 346 32.82 2.26 8.15
C ILE A 346 33.91 2.95 7.35
N GLU A 347 35.16 2.70 7.64
CA GLU A 347 36.30 3.32 6.95
C GLU A 347 36.28 3.06 5.45
N LYS A 348 35.97 1.81 5.07
CA LYS A 348 35.97 1.39 3.67
C LYS A 348 34.73 1.86 2.91
N HIS A 349 33.57 1.80 3.52
CA HIS A 349 32.28 1.85 2.82
C HIS A 349 31.36 3.01 3.23
N CYS A 350 31.66 3.75 4.29
CA CYS A 350 30.76 4.77 4.80
C CYS A 350 31.34 6.18 4.77
N ALA A 351 30.44 7.17 4.83
CA ALA A 351 30.74 8.58 5.03
C ALA A 351 29.80 9.16 6.09
N GLY A 352 30.24 10.21 6.84
CA GLY A 352 29.40 10.93 7.80
C GLY A 352 29.27 10.26 9.17
N TYR A 353 30.02 9.19 9.50
CA TYR A 353 29.91 8.47 10.75
C TYR A 353 30.24 9.33 11.98
N GLU A 354 31.32 10.10 11.95
CA GLU A 354 31.81 10.83 13.13
C GLU A 354 30.80 11.93 13.54
N GLU A 355 30.27 12.66 12.58
CA GLU A 355 29.23 13.69 12.80
C GLU A 355 27.97 13.07 13.41
N TRP A 356 27.48 11.95 12.85
CA TRP A 356 26.34 11.21 13.37
C TRP A 356 26.62 10.70 14.79
N ALA A 357 27.78 10.09 15.03
CA ALA A 357 28.12 9.50 16.32
C ALA A 357 28.28 10.55 17.42
N GLU A 358 28.87 11.73 17.11
CA GLU A 358 28.97 12.85 18.05
C GLU A 358 27.57 13.33 18.46
N ARG A 359 26.71 13.55 17.48
CA ARG A 359 25.35 13.99 17.77
C ARG A 359 24.52 12.94 18.51
N THR A 360 24.66 11.68 18.13
CA THR A 360 23.94 10.59 18.79
C THR A 360 24.36 10.43 20.26
N ARG A 361 25.61 10.65 20.61
CA ARG A 361 26.05 10.68 22.00
C ARG A 361 25.47 11.85 22.80
N ALA A 362 25.15 12.95 22.13
CA ALA A 362 24.56 14.14 22.77
C ALA A 362 23.04 14.05 22.94
N VAL A 363 22.38 13.00 22.48
CA VAL A 363 20.92 12.82 22.59
C VAL A 363 20.52 12.80 24.06
N ASP A 364 19.50 13.60 24.43
CA ASP A 364 19.03 13.70 25.79
C ASP A 364 18.06 12.58 26.16
N TRP A 365 18.29 11.91 27.30
CA TRP A 365 17.45 10.80 27.77
C TRP A 365 16.05 11.22 28.18
N GLU A 366 15.88 12.41 28.74
CA GLU A 366 14.55 12.93 29.07
C GLU A 366 13.70 13.10 27.79
N THR A 367 14.32 13.61 26.74
CA THR A 367 13.68 13.74 25.44
C THR A 367 13.31 12.36 24.86
N VAL A 368 14.22 11.38 24.92
CA VAL A 368 13.95 10.02 24.41
C VAL A 368 12.77 9.38 25.15
N THR A 369 12.80 9.36 26.46
CA THR A 369 11.74 8.72 27.27
C THR A 369 10.40 9.44 27.12
N ARG A 370 10.39 10.76 27.05
CA ARG A 370 9.18 11.57 26.83
C ARG A 370 8.59 11.36 25.44
N ALA A 371 9.42 11.35 24.41
CA ALA A 371 8.98 11.18 23.02
C ALA A 371 8.46 9.75 22.76
N THR A 372 9.15 8.75 23.24
CA THR A 372 8.81 7.34 23.02
C THR A 372 7.75 6.82 23.98
N GLY A 373 7.70 7.32 25.21
CA GLY A 373 6.91 6.77 26.31
C GLY A 373 7.47 5.46 26.86
N ILE A 374 8.73 5.13 26.56
CA ILE A 374 9.41 3.91 26.93
C ILE A 374 10.39 4.19 28.06
N ASP A 375 10.43 3.34 29.07
CA ASP A 375 11.39 3.45 30.17
C ASP A 375 12.81 3.01 29.76
N MET A 376 13.79 3.44 30.57
CA MET A 376 15.21 3.14 30.30
C MET A 376 15.56 1.65 30.37
N ASP A 377 14.84 0.86 31.16
CA ASP A 377 15.14 -0.57 31.32
C ASP A 377 14.71 -1.35 30.06
N GLN A 378 13.57 -1.00 29.49
CA GLN A 378 13.15 -1.54 28.20
C GLN A 378 14.07 -1.10 27.06
N LEU A 379 14.49 0.19 27.02
CA LEU A 379 15.45 0.68 26.03
C LEU A 379 16.79 -0.09 26.11
N ARG A 380 17.30 -0.34 27.32
CA ARG A 380 18.51 -1.14 27.54
C ARG A 380 18.32 -2.60 27.08
N THR A 381 17.17 -3.20 27.40
CA THR A 381 16.84 -4.57 26.95
C THR A 381 16.91 -4.68 25.42
N VAL A 382 16.29 -3.75 24.71
CA VAL A 382 16.33 -3.71 23.24
C VAL A 382 17.76 -3.48 22.74
N ALA A 383 18.49 -2.54 23.32
CA ALA A 383 19.87 -2.25 22.94
C ALA A 383 20.78 -3.49 23.16
N ASP A 384 20.60 -4.21 24.26
CA ASP A 384 21.35 -5.44 24.53
C ASP A 384 21.05 -6.57 23.54
N MET A 385 19.77 -6.72 23.14
CA MET A 385 19.40 -7.66 22.09
C MET A 385 20.11 -7.32 20.76
N LEU A 386 20.12 -6.04 20.39
CA LEU A 386 20.83 -5.57 19.21
C LEU A 386 22.34 -5.75 19.33
N ALA A 387 22.93 -5.36 20.45
CA ALA A 387 24.37 -5.44 20.72
C ALA A 387 24.92 -6.88 20.58
N ASN A 388 24.15 -7.87 21.04
CA ASN A 388 24.53 -9.28 21.00
C ASN A 388 24.22 -10.00 19.68
N SER A 389 23.58 -9.32 18.72
CA SER A 389 23.29 -9.88 17.40
C SER A 389 24.47 -9.74 16.45
N GLN A 390 24.67 -10.70 15.57
CA GLN A 390 25.60 -10.60 14.44
C GLN A 390 24.90 -10.40 13.10
N ARG A 391 23.59 -10.64 13.05
CA ARG A 391 22.75 -10.54 11.85
C ARG A 391 21.41 -9.91 12.23
N THR A 392 21.33 -8.62 12.02
CA THR A 392 20.12 -7.84 12.36
C THR A 392 19.39 -7.38 11.10
N ILE A 393 18.08 -7.59 11.06
CA ILE A 393 17.19 -7.06 10.02
C ILE A 393 16.22 -6.07 10.65
N PHE A 394 16.07 -4.89 10.02
CA PHE A 394 15.03 -3.94 10.34
C PHE A 394 13.94 -3.98 9.28
N CYS A 395 12.72 -4.35 9.69
CA CYS A 395 11.51 -4.34 8.88
C CYS A 395 10.63 -3.16 9.27
N TRP A 396 10.03 -2.49 8.27
CA TRP A 396 9.04 -1.44 8.55
C TRP A 396 7.99 -1.33 7.44
N ALA A 397 6.88 -0.68 7.75
CA ALA A 397 5.84 -0.31 6.80
C ALA A 397 5.37 1.13 7.05
N MET A 398 4.11 1.45 6.70
CA MET A 398 3.57 2.80 6.74
C MET A 398 3.61 3.48 8.11
N GLY A 399 3.76 2.74 9.20
CA GLY A 399 3.97 3.31 10.53
C GLY A 399 5.18 4.23 10.61
N LEU A 400 6.23 3.99 9.81
CA LEU A 400 7.40 4.85 9.74
C LEU A 400 7.36 5.85 8.57
N THR A 401 6.64 5.54 7.48
CA THR A 401 6.73 6.33 6.24
C THR A 401 5.75 7.50 6.16
N GLN A 402 4.67 7.49 6.95
CA GLN A 402 3.60 8.48 6.87
C GLN A 402 3.65 9.45 8.07
N HIS A 403 4.84 9.94 8.40
CA HIS A 403 5.14 10.97 9.40
C HIS A 403 5.89 12.14 8.77
N ARG A 404 5.83 13.32 9.40
CA ARG A 404 6.52 14.50 8.87
C ARG A 404 8.03 14.27 8.69
N HIS A 405 8.69 13.65 9.66
CA HIS A 405 10.13 13.40 9.67
C HIS A 405 10.50 11.95 9.23
N ALA A 406 9.65 11.31 8.41
CA ALA A 406 9.80 9.91 8.04
C ALA A 406 11.14 9.58 7.36
N VAL A 407 11.64 10.45 6.48
CA VAL A 407 12.92 10.27 5.79
C VAL A 407 14.07 10.25 6.80
N ALA A 408 14.11 11.20 7.73
CA ALA A 408 15.11 11.26 8.79
C ALA A 408 15.03 10.06 9.75
N THR A 409 13.83 9.65 10.13
CA THR A 409 13.58 8.47 11.00
C THR A 409 14.11 7.18 10.36
N ILE A 410 13.85 6.96 9.07
CA ILE A 410 14.36 5.79 8.33
C ILE A 410 15.88 5.88 8.16
N GLY A 411 16.42 7.08 7.94
CA GLY A 411 17.86 7.33 7.93
C GLY A 411 18.51 6.94 9.26
N GLU A 412 17.91 7.34 10.39
CA GLU A 412 18.42 6.99 11.73
C GLU A 412 18.35 5.47 11.99
N ALA A 413 17.27 4.80 11.60
CA ALA A 413 17.20 3.34 11.67
C ALA A 413 18.29 2.67 10.80
N THR A 414 18.56 3.20 9.61
CA THR A 414 19.60 2.68 8.71
C THR A 414 21.02 2.90 9.29
N ASN A 415 21.24 4.03 9.97
CA ASN A 415 22.52 4.32 10.64
C ASN A 415 22.93 3.22 11.64
N LEU A 416 21.96 2.67 12.40
CA LEU A 416 22.22 1.58 13.35
C LEU A 416 22.76 0.32 12.64
N LEU A 417 22.27 0.04 11.46
CA LEU A 417 22.73 -1.10 10.66
C LEU A 417 24.06 -0.81 9.98
N LEU A 418 24.29 0.42 9.48
CA LEU A 418 25.55 0.84 8.89
C LEU A 418 26.69 0.83 9.91
N MET A 419 26.45 1.35 11.12
CA MET A 419 27.43 1.34 12.22
C MET A 419 27.98 -0.08 12.50
N ARG A 420 27.16 -1.09 12.29
CA ARG A 420 27.46 -2.50 12.59
C ARG A 420 27.79 -3.33 11.34
N GLY A 421 27.99 -2.71 10.18
CA GLY A 421 28.32 -3.38 8.93
C GLY A 421 27.26 -4.38 8.46
N MET A 422 25.96 -4.11 8.76
CA MET A 422 24.85 -5.02 8.52
C MET A 422 24.22 -4.91 7.10
N ILE A 423 24.74 -4.05 6.24
CA ILE A 423 24.32 -3.97 4.83
C ILE A 423 25.27 -4.77 3.95
N GLY A 424 24.73 -5.61 3.07
CA GLY A 424 25.51 -6.53 2.24
C GLY A 424 26.15 -7.68 3.05
N LYS A 425 25.49 -8.07 4.13
CA LYS A 425 25.85 -9.21 4.98
C LYS A 425 24.68 -10.20 4.98
N PRO A 426 24.89 -11.49 4.67
CA PRO A 426 23.83 -12.49 4.71
C PRO A 426 23.12 -12.53 6.08
N GLY A 427 21.80 -12.54 6.05
CA GLY A 427 20.95 -12.53 7.25
C GLY A 427 20.82 -11.17 7.93
N ALA A 428 21.27 -10.08 7.30
CA ALA A 428 21.22 -8.73 7.88
C ALA A 428 20.86 -7.69 6.82
N GLY A 429 20.20 -6.59 7.22
CA GLY A 429 19.89 -5.48 6.35
C GLY A 429 18.55 -4.79 6.60
N VAL A 430 18.11 -4.03 5.61
CA VAL A 430 16.84 -3.28 5.62
C VAL A 430 15.75 -4.00 4.83
N CYS A 431 14.53 -3.99 5.37
CA CYS A 431 13.36 -4.62 4.77
C CYS A 431 12.14 -3.69 4.81
N PRO A 432 12.06 -2.68 3.94
CA PRO A 432 10.81 -1.94 3.75
C PRO A 432 9.76 -2.85 3.12
N VAL A 433 8.73 -3.22 3.88
CA VAL A 433 7.72 -4.19 3.45
C VAL A 433 6.62 -3.47 2.66
N ARG A 434 6.69 -3.61 1.33
CA ARG A 434 5.77 -2.95 0.39
C ARG A 434 4.34 -3.50 0.50
N GLY A 435 3.37 -2.60 0.36
CA GLY A 435 1.95 -2.94 0.50
C GLY A 435 1.38 -3.69 -0.71
N HIS A 436 1.30 -3.04 -1.87
CA HIS A 436 0.68 -3.60 -3.08
C HIS A 436 1.58 -4.56 -3.83
N SER A 437 0.95 -5.52 -4.52
CA SER A 437 1.62 -6.69 -5.12
C SER A 437 2.70 -6.38 -6.16
N ASN A 438 2.65 -5.23 -6.83
CA ASN A 438 3.66 -4.80 -7.81
C ASN A 438 4.10 -3.34 -7.66
N VAL A 439 3.87 -2.70 -6.55
CA VAL A 439 4.21 -1.27 -6.35
C VAL A 439 5.71 -0.98 -6.55
N GLN A 440 6.57 -1.97 -6.31
CA GLN A 440 8.01 -1.86 -6.55
C GLN A 440 8.33 -2.05 -8.04
N GLY A 441 7.64 -2.99 -8.70
CA GLY A 441 7.78 -3.24 -10.13
C GLY A 441 7.31 -2.05 -10.97
N ASP A 442 6.22 -1.40 -10.60
CA ASP A 442 5.77 -0.16 -11.27
C ASP A 442 6.90 0.88 -11.32
N ARG A 443 7.57 1.12 -10.18
CA ARG A 443 8.73 2.02 -10.09
C ARG A 443 9.91 1.55 -10.93
N THR A 444 10.21 0.25 -10.90
CA THR A 444 11.28 -0.34 -11.72
C THR A 444 11.01 -0.16 -13.21
N MET A 445 9.75 -0.25 -13.62
CA MET A 445 9.33 -0.08 -15.02
C MET A 445 9.19 1.39 -15.46
N GLY A 446 9.40 2.34 -14.55
CA GLY A 446 9.44 3.77 -14.88
C GLY A 446 8.20 4.57 -14.49
N ILE A 447 7.27 4.02 -13.72
CA ILE A 447 6.18 4.80 -13.11
C ILE A 447 6.77 5.62 -11.96
N TRP A 448 7.30 6.75 -12.30
CA TRP A 448 7.89 7.71 -11.36
C TRP A 448 8.07 9.08 -12.03
N GLU A 449 7.67 10.12 -11.37
CA GLU A 449 7.71 11.49 -11.85
C GLU A 449 9.13 12.09 -11.93
N LYS A 450 10.14 11.41 -11.34
CA LYS A 450 11.54 11.89 -11.20
C LYS A 450 12.54 10.87 -11.75
N MET A 451 12.23 10.22 -12.89
CA MET A 451 13.13 9.20 -13.46
C MET A 451 14.52 9.75 -13.74
N PRO A 452 15.58 8.95 -13.47
CA PRO A 452 16.96 9.35 -13.77
C PRO A 452 17.19 9.58 -15.26
N GLU A 453 18.11 10.52 -15.58
CA GLU A 453 18.51 10.83 -16.98
C GLU A 453 18.93 9.58 -17.76
N SER A 454 19.64 8.65 -17.12
CA SER A 454 20.08 7.41 -17.77
C SER A 454 18.92 6.54 -18.27
N PHE A 455 17.81 6.50 -17.53
CA PHE A 455 16.61 5.77 -17.94
C PHE A 455 15.89 6.49 -19.10
N LEU A 456 15.75 7.81 -19.01
CA LEU A 456 15.12 8.63 -20.05
C LEU A 456 15.92 8.57 -21.36
N ALA A 457 17.23 8.66 -21.28
CA ALA A 457 18.11 8.54 -22.44
C ALA A 457 18.05 7.14 -23.07
N ALA A 458 17.89 6.09 -22.26
CA ALA A 458 17.70 4.72 -22.77
C ALA A 458 16.37 4.58 -23.52
N LEU A 459 15.28 5.19 -23.04
CA LEU A 459 14.00 5.25 -23.76
C LEU A 459 14.14 5.98 -25.09
N ASP A 460 14.77 7.15 -25.07
CA ASP A 460 14.99 7.94 -26.28
C ASP A 460 15.77 7.16 -27.34
N SER A 461 16.84 6.49 -26.91
CA SER A 461 17.68 5.67 -27.79
C SER A 461 16.97 4.44 -28.33
N GLU A 462 16.19 3.74 -27.50
CA GLU A 462 15.48 2.52 -27.90
C GLU A 462 14.37 2.80 -28.90
N PHE A 463 13.61 3.87 -28.70
CA PHE A 463 12.40 4.15 -29.46
C PHE A 463 12.51 5.31 -30.45
N GLY A 464 13.61 6.05 -30.45
CA GLY A 464 13.75 7.24 -31.32
C GLY A 464 12.77 8.37 -30.93
N ILE A 465 12.48 8.53 -29.66
CA ILE A 465 11.61 9.56 -29.10
C ILE A 465 12.42 10.62 -28.34
N SER A 466 11.77 11.66 -27.86
CA SER A 466 12.37 12.68 -26.98
C SER A 466 11.54 12.80 -25.72
N THR A 467 11.97 12.17 -24.65
CA THR A 467 11.25 12.19 -23.37
C THR A 467 11.51 13.49 -22.59
N PRO A 468 10.50 14.01 -21.83
CA PRO A 468 10.69 15.23 -21.05
C PRO A 468 11.68 15.01 -19.89
N ARG A 469 12.49 16.05 -19.57
CA ARG A 469 13.48 16.04 -18.46
C ARG A 469 12.97 16.77 -17.21
N LYS A 470 11.93 17.59 -17.35
CA LYS A 470 11.27 18.22 -16.22
C LYS A 470 10.62 17.16 -15.34
N HIS A 471 10.73 17.29 -14.02
CA HIS A 471 10.00 16.44 -13.09
C HIS A 471 8.48 16.65 -13.24
N GLY A 472 7.71 15.58 -13.16
CA GLY A 472 6.27 15.62 -13.16
C GLY A 472 5.69 15.82 -11.76
N PHE A 473 4.37 15.67 -11.65
CA PHE A 473 3.64 15.72 -10.39
C PHE A 473 3.64 14.35 -9.69
N ASP A 474 3.93 14.33 -8.40
CA ASP A 474 3.55 13.23 -7.51
C ASP A 474 2.04 13.30 -7.18
N THR A 475 1.55 12.40 -6.34
CA THR A 475 0.10 12.31 -6.04
C THR A 475 -0.43 13.58 -5.37
N VAL A 476 0.28 14.17 -4.43
CA VAL A 476 -0.14 15.39 -3.72
C VAL A 476 -0.09 16.59 -4.66
N ASP A 477 0.98 16.72 -5.42
CA ASP A 477 1.14 17.82 -6.38
C ASP A 477 0.14 17.70 -7.56
N ALA A 478 -0.21 16.48 -7.97
CA ALA A 478 -1.27 16.25 -8.96
C ALA A 478 -2.64 16.73 -8.44
N ILE A 479 -2.98 16.46 -7.17
CA ILE A 479 -4.22 16.95 -6.56
C ILE A 479 -4.22 18.47 -6.46
N ARG A 480 -3.10 19.09 -6.05
CA ARG A 480 -2.92 20.55 -6.02
C ARG A 480 -3.11 21.15 -7.42
N ALA A 481 -2.51 20.54 -8.44
CA ALA A 481 -2.61 21.01 -9.82
C ALA A 481 -4.03 20.89 -10.38
N MET A 482 -4.75 19.81 -10.08
CA MET A 482 -6.18 19.67 -10.41
C MET A 482 -7.05 20.68 -9.68
N ARG A 483 -6.82 20.88 -8.36
CA ARG A 483 -7.52 21.89 -7.54
C ARG A 483 -7.36 23.28 -8.13
N ASP A 484 -6.16 23.63 -8.54
CA ASP A 484 -5.80 24.93 -9.09
C ASP A 484 -6.18 25.09 -10.58
N GLY A 485 -6.87 24.11 -11.21
CA GLY A 485 -7.28 24.13 -12.60
C GLY A 485 -6.14 24.03 -13.64
N LYS A 486 -4.94 23.63 -13.19
CA LYS A 486 -3.77 23.43 -14.06
C LYS A 486 -3.84 22.11 -14.82
N VAL A 487 -4.56 21.14 -14.30
CA VAL A 487 -4.77 19.83 -14.91
C VAL A 487 -6.21 19.74 -15.42
N GLY A 488 -6.37 19.31 -16.67
CA GLY A 488 -7.66 19.12 -17.31
C GLY A 488 -8.04 17.65 -17.51
N VAL A 489 -7.06 16.76 -17.67
CA VAL A 489 -7.29 15.34 -17.94
C VAL A 489 -6.67 14.49 -16.85
N PHE A 490 -7.48 13.65 -16.22
CA PHE A 490 -7.04 12.64 -15.26
C PHE A 490 -7.36 11.23 -15.75
N ILE A 491 -6.35 10.38 -15.86
CA ILE A 491 -6.51 8.96 -16.21
C ILE A 491 -5.93 8.10 -15.07
N GLY A 492 -6.80 7.33 -14.40
CA GLY A 492 -6.42 6.42 -13.33
C GLY A 492 -6.42 4.96 -13.79
N MET A 493 -5.27 4.28 -13.68
CA MET A 493 -5.16 2.85 -13.95
C MET A 493 -5.14 2.07 -12.65
N GLY A 494 -6.27 1.45 -12.33
CA GLY A 494 -6.51 0.73 -11.10
C GLY A 494 -6.70 1.64 -9.87
N GLY A 495 -6.94 1.02 -8.72
CA GLY A 495 -7.11 1.71 -7.46
C GLY A 495 -8.48 2.36 -7.25
N ASN A 496 -8.56 3.18 -6.21
CA ASN A 496 -9.70 4.00 -5.86
C ASN A 496 -9.16 5.35 -5.39
N PHE A 497 -8.73 6.18 -6.34
CA PHE A 497 -7.99 7.41 -6.09
C PHE A 497 -8.75 8.35 -5.14
N ALA A 498 -10.04 8.57 -5.38
CA ALA A 498 -10.86 9.50 -4.60
C ALA A 498 -10.89 9.17 -3.10
N SER A 499 -10.93 7.88 -2.74
CA SER A 499 -10.95 7.45 -1.33
C SER A 499 -9.57 7.11 -0.77
N ALA A 500 -8.57 6.87 -1.64
CA ALA A 500 -7.23 6.49 -1.19
C ALA A 500 -6.35 7.69 -0.82
N THR A 501 -6.64 8.85 -1.37
CA THR A 501 -5.85 10.07 -1.21
C THR A 501 -6.30 10.90 0.00
N PRO A 502 -5.43 11.75 0.57
CA PRO A 502 -5.77 12.57 1.73
C PRO A 502 -6.77 13.67 1.38
N ASP A 503 -7.34 14.31 2.41
CA ASP A 503 -8.22 15.49 2.30
C ASP A 503 -9.37 15.25 1.30
N THR A 504 -10.24 14.31 1.64
CA THR A 504 -11.27 13.78 0.73
C THR A 504 -12.05 14.88 0.00
N ALA A 505 -12.46 15.92 0.71
CA ALA A 505 -13.24 17.02 0.13
C ALA A 505 -12.43 17.81 -0.93
N VAL A 506 -11.16 18.09 -0.66
CA VAL A 506 -10.26 18.78 -1.59
C VAL A 506 -9.96 17.89 -2.80
N THR A 507 -9.67 16.61 -2.57
CA THR A 507 -9.41 15.66 -3.66
C THR A 507 -10.61 15.48 -4.58
N GLU A 508 -11.81 15.33 -4.01
CA GLU A 508 -13.02 15.21 -4.81
C GLU A 508 -13.32 16.48 -5.62
N ALA A 509 -13.16 17.66 -5.00
CA ALA A 509 -13.30 18.93 -5.70
C ALA A 509 -12.28 19.08 -6.84
N ALA A 510 -11.02 18.66 -6.60
CA ALA A 510 -9.97 18.67 -7.61
C ALA A 510 -10.30 17.78 -8.83
N LEU A 511 -10.80 16.56 -8.59
CA LEU A 511 -11.24 15.68 -9.70
C LEU A 511 -12.42 16.27 -10.49
N ARG A 512 -13.37 16.94 -9.81
CA ARG A 512 -14.50 17.61 -10.49
C ARG A 512 -14.07 18.79 -11.36
N ASN A 513 -12.93 19.40 -11.12
CA ASN A 513 -12.39 20.48 -11.96
C ASN A 513 -11.84 19.97 -13.31
N CYS A 514 -11.59 18.67 -13.48
CA CYS A 514 -11.08 18.12 -14.71
C CYS A 514 -12.15 18.18 -15.84
N SER A 515 -11.72 18.41 -17.08
CA SER A 515 -12.57 18.27 -18.26
C SER A 515 -12.89 16.80 -18.53
N LEU A 516 -11.94 15.92 -18.25
CA LEU A 516 -12.06 14.47 -18.43
C LEU A 516 -11.48 13.71 -17.23
N THR A 517 -12.25 12.72 -16.74
CA THR A 517 -11.78 11.69 -15.81
C THR A 517 -11.98 10.31 -16.43
N VAL A 518 -10.94 9.48 -16.45
CA VAL A 518 -10.97 8.11 -16.97
C VAL A 518 -10.52 7.13 -15.89
N GLN A 519 -11.29 6.07 -15.69
CA GLN A 519 -10.96 5.02 -14.72
C GLN A 519 -10.83 3.67 -15.43
N ILE A 520 -9.61 3.14 -15.52
CA ILE A 520 -9.33 1.77 -16.00
C ILE A 520 -9.42 0.85 -14.79
N SER A 521 -10.47 0.06 -14.67
CA SER A 521 -10.80 -0.64 -13.42
C SER A 521 -11.44 -2.00 -13.65
N THR A 522 -11.32 -2.87 -12.62
CA THR A 522 -11.98 -4.17 -12.59
C THR A 522 -13.34 -4.14 -11.91
N LYS A 523 -13.55 -3.25 -10.94
CA LYS A 523 -14.75 -3.16 -10.08
C LYS A 523 -15.14 -1.71 -9.85
N LEU A 524 -16.42 -1.48 -9.56
CA LEU A 524 -16.95 -0.17 -9.19
C LEU A 524 -16.41 0.30 -7.83
N ASN A 525 -16.06 1.59 -7.73
CA ASN A 525 -15.64 2.25 -6.50
C ASN A 525 -15.91 3.77 -6.57
N ARG A 526 -15.57 4.51 -5.52
CA ARG A 526 -15.84 5.95 -5.41
C ARG A 526 -15.25 6.79 -6.55
N SER A 527 -14.09 6.43 -7.08
CA SER A 527 -13.44 7.18 -8.16
C SER A 527 -14.24 7.24 -9.46
N HIS A 528 -15.15 6.27 -9.67
CA HIS A 528 -16.05 6.28 -10.83
C HIS A 528 -17.22 7.26 -10.67
N LEU A 529 -17.43 7.78 -9.48
CA LEU A 529 -18.59 8.60 -9.09
C LEU A 529 -18.20 10.05 -8.81
N VAL A 530 -16.90 10.33 -8.67
CA VAL A 530 -16.33 11.68 -8.55
C VAL A 530 -15.81 12.07 -9.93
N ASN A 531 -16.69 12.71 -10.70
CA ASN A 531 -16.52 12.89 -12.13
C ASN A 531 -16.05 14.30 -12.47
N GLY A 532 -15.16 14.41 -13.46
CA GLY A 532 -14.94 15.62 -14.22
C GLY A 532 -16.15 15.94 -15.10
N ARG A 533 -16.00 16.91 -16.01
CA ARG A 533 -17.06 17.32 -16.93
C ARG A 533 -17.55 16.16 -17.80
N THR A 534 -16.63 15.32 -18.27
CA THR A 534 -16.88 14.04 -18.94
C THR A 534 -16.18 12.95 -18.14
N ALA A 535 -16.78 11.77 -18.02
CA ALA A 535 -16.16 10.64 -17.33
C ALA A 535 -16.29 9.34 -18.12
N LEU A 536 -15.25 8.52 -18.06
CA LEU A 536 -15.20 7.21 -18.71
C LEU A 536 -14.83 6.12 -17.68
N ILE A 537 -15.48 4.98 -17.82
CA ILE A 537 -15.15 3.73 -17.14
C ILE A 537 -14.68 2.75 -18.22
N LEU A 538 -13.42 2.29 -18.12
CA LEU A 538 -12.84 1.32 -19.03
C LEU A 538 -12.60 0.01 -18.28
N PRO A 539 -13.39 -1.05 -18.55
CA PRO A 539 -13.29 -2.31 -17.82
C PRO A 539 -12.07 -3.11 -18.26
N THR A 540 -11.29 -3.60 -17.28
CA THR A 540 -10.07 -4.37 -17.56
C THR A 540 -10.11 -5.78 -17.00
N LEU A 541 -9.23 -6.64 -17.54
CA LEU A 541 -8.99 -7.98 -17.03
C LEU A 541 -8.40 -7.91 -15.60
N GLY A 542 -8.81 -8.82 -14.73
CA GLY A 542 -8.14 -9.07 -13.47
C GLY A 542 -6.94 -10.00 -13.66
N ARG A 543 -6.08 -10.10 -12.64
CA ARG A 543 -4.91 -10.99 -12.66
C ARG A 543 -5.29 -12.47 -12.73
N THR A 544 -6.49 -12.82 -12.29
CA THR A 544 -7.08 -14.15 -12.37
C THR A 544 -7.57 -14.53 -13.77
N ASP A 545 -7.85 -13.54 -14.63
CA ASP A 545 -8.42 -13.76 -15.97
C ASP A 545 -7.37 -14.19 -16.98
N LYS A 546 -7.77 -15.00 -17.94
CA LYS A 546 -6.96 -15.31 -19.12
C LYS A 546 -6.87 -14.08 -20.00
N ASP A 547 -5.65 -13.72 -20.36
CA ASP A 547 -5.37 -12.72 -21.38
C ASP A 547 -5.00 -13.45 -22.69
N ILE A 548 -5.78 -13.23 -23.73
CA ILE A 548 -5.61 -13.88 -25.04
C ILE A 548 -5.58 -12.77 -26.10
N GLN A 549 -4.43 -12.61 -26.74
CA GLN A 549 -4.21 -11.67 -27.84
C GLN A 549 -4.04 -12.43 -29.17
N LYS A 550 -3.82 -11.73 -30.28
CA LYS A 550 -3.64 -12.37 -31.60
C LYS A 550 -2.53 -13.42 -31.64
N SER A 551 -1.42 -13.19 -30.94
CA SER A 551 -0.31 -14.15 -30.81
C SER A 551 -0.59 -15.31 -29.85
N GLY A 552 -1.75 -15.34 -29.20
CA GLY A 552 -2.15 -16.35 -28.24
C GLY A 552 -2.20 -15.87 -26.80
N LYS A 553 -2.07 -16.80 -25.86
CA LYS A 553 -2.16 -16.54 -24.43
C LYS A 553 -0.97 -15.74 -23.92
N GLN A 554 -1.25 -14.61 -23.29
CA GLN A 554 -0.25 -13.73 -22.71
C GLN A 554 0.02 -14.06 -21.23
N LEU A 555 1.20 -13.66 -20.76
CA LEU A 555 1.65 -13.73 -19.40
C LEU A 555 2.12 -12.34 -19.02
N VAL A 556 1.90 -11.96 -17.76
CA VAL A 556 2.45 -10.73 -17.21
C VAL A 556 3.48 -11.05 -16.13
N SER A 557 4.30 -10.07 -15.77
CA SER A 557 5.29 -10.19 -14.71
C SER A 557 5.07 -9.17 -13.61
N VAL A 558 5.57 -9.49 -12.40
CA VAL A 558 5.50 -8.65 -11.21
C VAL A 558 6.82 -8.70 -10.45
N GLU A 559 7.11 -7.65 -9.67
CA GLU A 559 8.26 -7.57 -8.76
C GLU A 559 7.77 -7.48 -7.31
N ASP A 560 8.25 -8.36 -6.45
CA ASP A 560 7.92 -8.36 -5.03
C ASP A 560 8.79 -7.41 -4.19
N SER A 561 8.54 -7.34 -2.87
CA SER A 561 9.24 -6.46 -1.93
C SER A 561 10.74 -6.74 -1.79
N MET A 562 11.21 -7.90 -2.23
CA MET A 562 12.63 -8.32 -2.17
C MET A 562 13.28 -8.35 -3.55
N SER A 563 12.68 -7.65 -4.52
CA SER A 563 13.17 -7.49 -5.90
C SER A 563 13.24 -8.81 -6.69
N MET A 564 12.41 -9.78 -6.36
CA MET A 564 12.20 -10.97 -7.19
C MET A 564 11.17 -10.68 -8.27
N VAL A 565 11.52 -10.95 -9.52
CA VAL A 565 10.61 -10.80 -10.68
C VAL A 565 10.17 -12.17 -11.14
N HIS A 566 8.87 -12.37 -11.24
CA HIS A 566 8.29 -13.65 -11.66
C HIS A 566 7.04 -13.47 -12.52
N LEU A 567 6.66 -14.54 -13.24
CA LEU A 567 5.50 -14.56 -14.13
C LEU A 567 4.20 -14.85 -13.37
N SER A 568 3.14 -14.19 -13.82
CA SER A 568 1.76 -14.38 -13.39
C SER A 568 0.89 -14.78 -14.57
N ARG A 569 0.01 -15.77 -14.36
CA ARG A 569 -0.78 -16.40 -15.40
C ARG A 569 -2.22 -16.62 -14.97
N GLY A 570 -3.12 -15.74 -15.41
CA GLY A 570 -4.56 -15.91 -15.21
C GLY A 570 -5.09 -17.19 -15.88
N SER A 571 -6.13 -17.76 -15.27
CA SER A 571 -6.67 -19.06 -15.72
C SER A 571 -8.19 -19.07 -15.92
N LEU A 572 -8.89 -18.04 -15.45
CA LEU A 572 -10.34 -17.94 -15.52
C LEU A 572 -10.78 -17.30 -16.83
N HIS A 573 -11.97 -17.63 -17.29
CA HIS A 573 -12.60 -16.88 -18.38
C HIS A 573 -13.08 -15.54 -17.84
N PRO A 574 -12.78 -14.44 -18.53
CA PRO A 574 -13.28 -13.11 -18.18
C PRO A 574 -14.83 -13.09 -18.13
N PRO A 575 -15.43 -12.26 -17.26
CA PRO A 575 -16.89 -12.19 -17.15
C PRO A 575 -17.58 -11.51 -18.37
N SER A 576 -16.81 -10.87 -19.23
CA SER A 576 -17.28 -10.27 -20.49
C SER A 576 -16.23 -10.37 -21.56
N THR A 577 -16.64 -10.55 -22.79
CA THR A 577 -15.79 -10.52 -23.99
C THR A 577 -15.31 -9.13 -24.36
N LEU A 578 -15.90 -8.10 -23.77
CA LEU A 578 -15.53 -6.71 -23.99
C LEU A 578 -14.40 -6.24 -23.05
N LEU A 579 -13.97 -7.05 -22.08
CA LEU A 579 -12.84 -6.70 -21.25
C LEU A 579 -11.54 -6.76 -22.07
N ARG A 580 -10.71 -5.74 -21.89
CA ARG A 580 -9.37 -5.68 -22.46
C ARG A 580 -8.34 -5.68 -21.34
N SER A 581 -7.13 -6.18 -21.61
CA SER A 581 -6.02 -6.06 -20.64
C SER A 581 -5.54 -4.62 -20.53
N GLU A 582 -4.92 -4.28 -19.41
CA GLU A 582 -4.29 -2.96 -19.20
C GLU A 582 -3.30 -2.65 -20.33
N VAL A 583 -2.49 -3.62 -20.75
CA VAL A 583 -1.56 -3.48 -21.88
C VAL A 583 -2.28 -3.14 -23.17
N ALA A 584 -3.34 -3.88 -23.50
CA ALA A 584 -4.11 -3.63 -24.74
C ALA A 584 -4.79 -2.25 -24.71
N ILE A 585 -5.34 -1.83 -23.55
CA ILE A 585 -5.97 -0.51 -23.39
C ILE A 585 -4.94 0.60 -23.61
N VAL A 586 -3.77 0.50 -22.97
CA VAL A 586 -2.71 1.50 -23.07
C VAL A 586 -2.14 1.60 -24.48
N CYS A 587 -1.86 0.46 -25.12
CA CYS A 587 -1.31 0.43 -26.46
C CYS A 587 -2.30 1.00 -27.51
N GLU A 588 -3.59 0.69 -27.38
CA GLU A 588 -4.59 1.19 -28.31
C GLU A 588 -4.85 2.70 -28.11
N LEU A 589 -4.89 3.15 -26.85
CA LEU A 589 -4.95 4.58 -26.53
C LEU A 589 -3.74 5.33 -27.11
N ALA A 590 -2.53 4.76 -26.96
CA ALA A 590 -1.31 5.34 -27.53
C ALA A 590 -1.39 5.44 -29.06
N ARG A 591 -1.83 4.37 -29.72
CA ARG A 591 -2.00 4.34 -31.18
C ARG A 591 -3.00 5.38 -31.66
N THR A 592 -4.14 5.50 -30.96
CA THR A 592 -5.19 6.47 -31.32
C THR A 592 -4.73 7.90 -31.07
N THR A 593 -3.98 8.17 -30.01
CA THR A 593 -3.55 9.52 -29.62
C THR A 593 -2.34 10.01 -30.42
N LEU A 594 -1.31 9.17 -30.53
CA LEU A 594 -0.02 9.52 -31.17
C LEU A 594 0.00 9.26 -32.66
N GLY A 595 -0.94 8.46 -33.18
CA GLY A 595 -1.07 8.11 -34.58
C GLY A 595 -0.18 6.97 -35.03
N PRO A 596 -0.42 6.42 -36.23
CA PRO A 596 0.24 5.21 -36.73
C PRO A 596 1.71 5.42 -37.13
N ALA A 597 2.16 6.66 -37.31
CA ALA A 597 3.53 6.98 -37.65
C ALA A 597 4.46 7.05 -36.42
N HIS A 598 3.93 6.92 -35.20
CA HIS A 598 4.74 6.95 -33.97
C HIS A 598 5.74 5.78 -33.94
N PRO A 599 7.02 6.00 -33.58
CA PRO A 599 8.07 4.98 -33.72
C PRO A 599 7.95 3.81 -32.77
N VAL A 600 7.22 3.95 -31.65
CA VAL A 600 6.96 2.85 -30.70
C VAL A 600 6.01 1.83 -31.33
N PRO A 601 6.33 0.52 -31.34
CA PRO A 601 5.55 -0.53 -31.99
C PRO A 601 4.33 -0.98 -31.16
N TRP A 602 3.40 -0.06 -30.88
CA TRP A 602 2.25 -0.28 -29.98
C TRP A 602 1.39 -1.50 -30.35
N GLU A 603 1.13 -1.73 -31.63
CA GLU A 603 0.36 -2.88 -32.09
C GLU A 603 1.07 -4.21 -31.75
N ARG A 604 2.40 -4.26 -31.97
CA ARG A 604 3.23 -5.43 -31.63
C ARG A 604 3.26 -5.67 -30.13
N PHE A 605 3.29 -4.62 -29.33
CA PHE A 605 3.25 -4.71 -27.86
C PHE A 605 1.91 -5.27 -27.38
N ALA A 606 0.79 -4.77 -27.92
CA ALA A 606 -0.53 -5.30 -27.60
C ALA A 606 -0.69 -6.78 -27.96
N ASP A 607 -0.11 -7.21 -29.08
CA ASP A 607 -0.24 -8.59 -29.58
C ASP A 607 0.63 -9.60 -28.82
N ASN A 608 1.85 -9.18 -28.41
CA ASN A 608 2.84 -10.11 -27.83
C ASN A 608 3.68 -9.43 -26.75
N TYR A 609 3.42 -9.77 -25.50
CA TYR A 609 4.10 -9.18 -24.33
C TYR A 609 5.57 -9.57 -24.20
N ASP A 610 6.02 -10.62 -24.89
CA ASP A 610 7.45 -10.93 -25.00
C ASP A 610 8.22 -9.78 -25.65
N THR A 611 7.60 -9.07 -26.58
CA THR A 611 8.22 -7.93 -27.25
C THR A 611 8.36 -6.71 -26.33
N ILE A 612 7.45 -6.55 -25.36
CA ILE A 612 7.58 -5.54 -24.31
C ILE A 612 8.75 -5.89 -23.40
N ARG A 613 8.85 -7.16 -22.99
CA ARG A 613 9.95 -7.64 -22.13
C ARG A 613 11.31 -7.55 -22.81
N ASP A 614 11.37 -7.72 -24.14
CA ASP A 614 12.58 -7.48 -24.92
C ASP A 614 12.99 -5.99 -24.91
N ALA A 615 12.02 -5.07 -24.97
CA ALA A 615 12.28 -3.63 -24.80
C ALA A 615 12.71 -3.31 -23.35
N ILE A 616 12.03 -3.85 -22.34
CA ILE A 616 12.44 -3.75 -20.93
C ILE A 616 13.90 -4.20 -20.75
N SER A 617 14.29 -5.30 -21.41
CA SER A 617 15.68 -5.80 -21.33
C SER A 617 16.72 -4.80 -21.82
N ARG A 618 16.38 -3.92 -22.76
CA ARG A 618 17.28 -2.92 -23.32
C ARG A 618 17.25 -1.57 -22.60
N VAL A 619 16.14 -1.25 -21.96
CA VAL A 619 15.92 0.05 -21.32
C VAL A 619 16.15 0.01 -19.81
N VAL A 620 15.65 -1.03 -19.11
CA VAL A 620 15.62 -1.05 -17.64
C VAL A 620 16.91 -1.67 -17.09
N PRO A 621 17.69 -0.95 -16.27
CA PRO A 621 18.91 -1.50 -15.67
C PRO A 621 18.66 -2.80 -14.90
N GLY A 622 19.54 -3.79 -15.11
CA GLY A 622 19.46 -5.10 -14.45
C GLY A 622 18.48 -6.09 -15.09
N CYS A 623 17.71 -5.68 -16.10
CA CYS A 623 16.69 -6.49 -16.77
C CYS A 623 17.17 -7.21 -18.05
N ALA A 624 18.49 -7.20 -18.35
CA ALA A 624 19.02 -7.94 -19.50
C ALA A 624 18.53 -9.41 -19.51
N ASP A 625 18.18 -9.92 -20.69
CA ASP A 625 17.61 -11.28 -20.90
C ASP A 625 16.30 -11.55 -20.12
N TYR A 626 15.47 -10.53 -19.96
CA TYR A 626 14.26 -10.59 -19.15
C TYR A 626 13.38 -11.81 -19.47
N ASN A 627 13.06 -12.04 -20.75
CA ASN A 627 12.22 -13.15 -21.18
C ASN A 627 12.77 -14.53 -20.77
N ALA A 628 14.09 -14.74 -20.86
CA ALA A 628 14.73 -15.98 -20.45
C ALA A 628 14.76 -16.12 -18.91
N LYS A 629 15.06 -15.04 -18.20
CA LYS A 629 15.21 -15.05 -16.75
C LYS A 629 13.86 -15.20 -16.03
N VAL A 630 12.83 -14.48 -16.46
CA VAL A 630 11.50 -14.51 -15.81
C VAL A 630 10.78 -15.85 -15.99
N ARG A 631 11.17 -16.65 -17.00
CA ARG A 631 10.64 -18.02 -17.21
C ARG A 631 11.31 -19.10 -16.37
N ARG A 632 12.33 -18.76 -15.59
CA ARG A 632 12.91 -19.70 -14.61
C ARG A 632 11.86 -20.05 -13.54
N PRO A 633 11.97 -21.22 -12.90
CA PRO A 633 10.94 -21.69 -11.95
C PRO A 633 10.53 -20.73 -10.84
N ASP A 634 11.47 -19.90 -10.37
CA ASP A 634 11.23 -18.88 -9.33
C ASP A 634 11.50 -17.45 -9.84
N GLY A 635 11.58 -17.28 -11.19
CA GLY A 635 11.92 -15.99 -11.77
C GLY A 635 13.39 -15.60 -11.56
N PHE A 636 13.68 -14.34 -11.29
CA PHE A 636 15.04 -13.84 -11.05
C PHE A 636 15.03 -12.63 -10.09
N ALA A 637 16.11 -12.49 -9.34
CA ALA A 637 16.35 -11.31 -8.53
C ALA A 637 16.92 -10.17 -9.39
N LEU A 638 16.43 -8.95 -9.18
CA LEU A 638 17.08 -7.76 -9.73
C LEU A 638 18.38 -7.48 -8.96
N PRO A 639 19.40 -6.95 -9.64
CA PRO A 639 20.64 -6.54 -8.99
C PRO A 639 20.40 -5.51 -7.88
N HIS A 640 21.14 -5.63 -6.82
CA HIS A 640 21.09 -4.71 -5.69
C HIS A 640 22.53 -4.45 -5.20
N PRO A 641 23.24 -3.48 -5.79
CA PRO A 641 24.67 -3.29 -5.55
C PRO A 641 25.09 -3.23 -4.07
N PRO A 642 24.34 -2.54 -3.15
CA PRO A 642 24.62 -2.58 -1.72
C PRO A 642 24.54 -3.97 -1.09
N ARG A 643 23.53 -4.78 -1.49
CA ARG A 643 23.35 -6.15 -0.99
C ARG A 643 24.39 -7.11 -1.56
N ASP A 644 24.57 -7.06 -2.88
CA ASP A 644 25.30 -8.07 -3.63
C ASP A 644 26.82 -7.88 -3.52
N ASP A 645 27.30 -6.63 -3.58
CA ASP A 645 28.73 -6.29 -3.73
C ASP A 645 29.24 -5.24 -2.74
N ARG A 646 28.39 -4.73 -1.83
CA ARG A 646 28.71 -3.57 -0.96
C ARG A 646 29.15 -2.34 -1.75
N GLN A 647 28.57 -2.13 -2.93
CA GLN A 647 28.71 -0.93 -3.72
C GLN A 647 27.54 0.01 -3.43
N PHE A 648 27.84 1.24 -3.10
CA PHE A 648 26.85 2.23 -2.68
C PHE A 648 26.79 3.37 -3.70
N PRO A 649 25.85 3.34 -4.67
CA PRO A 649 25.74 4.35 -5.72
C PRO A 649 25.07 5.64 -5.21
N THR A 650 25.57 6.17 -4.09
CA THR A 650 25.18 7.47 -3.54
C THR A 650 26.04 8.58 -4.18
N HIS A 651 25.74 9.84 -3.87
CA HIS A 651 26.54 10.98 -4.32
C HIS A 651 27.99 10.96 -3.81
N THR A 652 28.26 10.29 -2.69
CA THR A 652 29.64 10.11 -2.16
C THR A 652 30.35 8.87 -2.69
N GLY A 653 29.63 7.98 -3.39
CA GLY A 653 30.12 6.65 -3.73
C GLY A 653 30.25 5.70 -2.52
N LYS A 654 29.75 6.10 -1.35
CA LYS A 654 29.75 5.34 -0.09
C LYS A 654 28.34 5.36 0.53
N ALA A 655 28.09 4.47 1.47
CA ALA A 655 26.92 4.56 2.33
C ALA A 655 27.02 5.80 3.22
N ASN A 656 25.94 6.57 3.33
CA ASN A 656 25.92 7.82 4.07
C ASN A 656 25.17 7.68 5.39
N PHE A 657 25.81 8.08 6.48
CA PHE A 657 25.10 8.30 7.73
C PHE A 657 24.27 9.58 7.63
N SER A 658 23.02 9.49 8.10
CA SER A 658 22.10 10.62 8.19
C SER A 658 22.29 11.32 9.54
N ALA A 659 22.55 12.61 9.53
CA ALA A 659 22.74 13.42 10.71
C ALA A 659 21.61 14.48 10.86
N ALA A 660 20.34 14.11 10.77
CA ALA A 660 19.19 15.00 10.91
C ALA A 660 18.91 15.38 12.39
N PRO A 661 18.47 16.59 12.73
CA PRO A 661 18.06 16.93 14.10
C PRO A 661 17.01 15.96 14.64
N LEU A 662 17.06 15.68 15.95
CA LEU A 662 16.07 14.83 16.58
C LEU A 662 14.73 15.56 16.64
N GLU A 663 13.73 14.99 15.98
CA GLU A 663 12.37 15.47 15.90
C GLU A 663 11.37 14.42 16.37
N TRP A 664 10.29 14.86 16.98
CA TRP A 664 9.20 13.99 17.43
C TRP A 664 7.87 14.77 17.47
N VAL A 665 6.74 14.07 17.62
CA VAL A 665 5.42 14.69 17.63
C VAL A 665 4.93 14.82 19.08
N PRO A 666 4.95 16.03 19.68
CA PRO A 666 4.39 16.26 21.00
C PRO A 666 2.86 16.14 20.97
N VAL A 667 2.27 15.68 22.07
CA VAL A 667 0.82 15.67 22.25
C VAL A 667 0.41 16.99 22.88
N PRO A 668 -0.35 17.87 22.19
CA PRO A 668 -0.81 19.10 22.78
C PRO A 668 -1.84 18.85 23.89
N GLU A 669 -1.96 19.76 24.83
CA GLU A 669 -2.93 19.66 25.93
C GLU A 669 -4.37 19.58 25.39
N GLY A 670 -5.17 18.67 25.93
CA GLY A 670 -6.54 18.41 25.50
C GLY A 670 -6.67 17.83 24.09
N ARG A 671 -5.59 17.26 23.52
CA ARG A 671 -5.55 16.65 22.19
C ARG A 671 -5.06 15.22 22.26
N LEU A 672 -5.24 14.52 21.16
CA LEU A 672 -4.67 13.20 20.89
C LEU A 672 -3.91 13.25 19.56
N VAL A 673 -2.90 12.39 19.43
CA VAL A 673 -2.26 12.10 18.14
C VAL A 673 -2.89 10.85 17.59
N LEU A 674 -3.52 10.97 16.41
CA LEU A 674 -4.23 9.89 15.72
C LEU A 674 -3.33 9.22 14.70
N GLN A 675 -3.34 7.88 14.69
CA GLN A 675 -2.90 7.08 13.56
C GLN A 675 -4.10 6.53 12.77
N THR A 676 -4.03 6.60 11.46
CA THR A 676 -4.98 5.87 10.61
C THR A 676 -4.61 4.40 10.55
N LEU A 677 -5.59 3.50 10.62
CA LEU A 677 -5.38 2.05 10.62
C LEU A 677 -5.96 1.38 9.37
N ARG A 678 -5.41 0.21 9.03
CA ARG A 678 -6.10 -0.76 8.19
C ARG A 678 -6.81 -1.78 9.08
N SER A 679 -8.05 -2.14 8.76
CA SER A 679 -8.72 -3.29 9.38
C SER A 679 -8.05 -4.59 8.95
N HIS A 680 -8.36 -5.68 9.62
CA HIS A 680 -7.92 -7.00 9.18
C HIS A 680 -8.42 -7.25 7.74
N ASP A 681 -7.56 -7.85 6.92
CA ASP A 681 -7.78 -8.17 5.49
C ASP A 681 -7.96 -6.97 4.51
N GLN A 682 -7.73 -5.76 4.95
CA GLN A 682 -7.85 -4.59 4.10
C GLN A 682 -6.62 -4.37 3.21
N TYR A 683 -6.88 -4.21 1.91
CA TYR A 683 -5.90 -3.74 0.93
C TYR A 683 -6.31 -2.39 0.36
N ASN A 684 -5.73 -1.33 0.91
CA ASN A 684 -6.08 0.06 0.61
C ASN A 684 -7.62 0.27 0.71
N THR A 685 -8.24 0.88 -0.29
CA THR A 685 -9.68 1.16 -0.36
C THR A 685 -10.40 0.29 -1.39
N THR A 686 -9.74 -0.71 -1.94
CA THR A 686 -10.31 -1.57 -2.99
C THR A 686 -10.79 -2.92 -2.48
N ILE A 687 -10.28 -3.38 -1.36
CA ILE A 687 -10.68 -4.64 -0.72
C ILE A 687 -10.67 -4.42 0.78
N TYR A 688 -11.82 -4.50 1.42
CA TYR A 688 -11.98 -4.46 2.87
C TYR A 688 -13.34 -5.03 3.29
N GLY A 689 -13.49 -5.31 4.57
CA GLY A 689 -14.75 -5.75 5.16
C GLY A 689 -15.23 -4.80 6.25
N LEU A 690 -16.45 -5.01 6.75
CA LEU A 690 -17.02 -4.27 7.88
C LEU A 690 -16.64 -4.89 9.23
N ASP A 691 -15.96 -6.05 9.22
CA ASP A 691 -15.57 -6.79 10.42
C ASP A 691 -14.05 -6.82 10.56
N ASP A 692 -13.51 -6.23 11.63
CA ASP A 692 -12.13 -6.46 12.07
C ASP A 692 -12.10 -7.44 13.23
N ARG A 693 -11.98 -8.72 12.92
CA ARG A 693 -12.01 -9.75 13.95
C ARG A 693 -10.80 -9.72 14.90
N TYR A 694 -9.67 -9.08 14.53
CA TYR A 694 -8.52 -8.98 15.41
C TYR A 694 -8.70 -7.90 16.47
N ARG A 695 -9.31 -6.79 16.12
CA ARG A 695 -9.64 -5.72 17.08
C ARG A 695 -11.04 -5.84 17.65
N GLY A 696 -11.81 -6.86 17.23
CA GLY A 696 -13.13 -7.16 17.78
C GLY A 696 -14.26 -6.27 17.29
N VAL A 697 -14.09 -5.54 16.21
CA VAL A 697 -15.12 -4.67 15.60
C VAL A 697 -15.92 -5.46 14.58
N LYS A 698 -17.25 -5.32 14.61
CA LYS A 698 -18.18 -5.96 13.68
C LYS A 698 -19.25 -4.99 13.20
N GLY A 699 -19.64 -5.13 11.93
CA GLY A 699 -20.75 -4.40 11.31
C GLY A 699 -20.46 -2.96 10.97
N GLY A 700 -19.19 -2.48 11.12
CA GLY A 700 -18.86 -1.10 10.77
C GLY A 700 -17.41 -0.74 10.99
N ARG A 701 -17.07 0.51 10.65
CA ARG A 701 -15.68 1.00 10.63
C ARG A 701 -15.47 2.35 11.32
N ARG A 702 -16.55 3.09 11.59
CA ARG A 702 -16.45 4.40 12.28
C ARG A 702 -16.28 4.19 13.79
N VAL A 703 -15.07 3.71 14.14
CA VAL A 703 -14.64 3.54 15.54
C VAL A 703 -13.35 4.31 15.78
N VAL A 704 -13.21 4.84 16.99
CA VAL A 704 -11.95 5.42 17.46
C VAL A 704 -11.49 4.70 18.72
N PHE A 705 -10.29 4.16 18.66
CA PHE A 705 -9.62 3.44 19.75
C PHE A 705 -8.84 4.46 20.59
N VAL A 706 -9.14 4.54 21.89
CA VAL A 706 -8.56 5.52 22.81
C VAL A 706 -8.17 4.83 24.12
N ASN A 707 -7.10 5.31 24.76
CA ASN A 707 -6.68 4.84 26.07
C ASN A 707 -7.77 5.12 27.13
N PRO A 708 -8.13 4.15 28.00
CA PRO A 708 -9.16 4.33 29.04
C PRO A 708 -8.92 5.53 29.96
N GLU A 709 -7.65 5.83 30.30
CA GLU A 709 -7.32 6.98 31.15
C GLU A 709 -7.56 8.32 30.42
N ASP A 710 -7.29 8.37 29.10
CA ASP A 710 -7.58 9.56 28.30
C ASP A 710 -9.10 9.75 28.14
N LEU A 711 -9.88 8.67 28.00
CA LEU A 711 -11.34 8.76 27.98
C LEU A 711 -11.88 9.36 29.27
N THR A 712 -11.36 8.90 30.40
CA THR A 712 -11.74 9.47 31.73
C THR A 712 -11.38 10.96 31.79
N ALA A 713 -10.19 11.35 31.33
CA ALA A 713 -9.75 12.74 31.31
C ALA A 713 -10.62 13.65 30.41
N PHE A 714 -11.16 13.10 29.31
CA PHE A 714 -12.07 13.82 28.42
C PHE A 714 -13.56 13.75 28.80
N GLY A 715 -13.90 13.05 29.90
CA GLY A 715 -15.29 12.85 30.32
C GLY A 715 -16.10 11.96 29.36
N LEU A 716 -15.43 11.08 28.61
CA LEU A 716 -16.04 10.15 27.66
C LEU A 716 -16.05 8.73 28.25
N SER A 717 -16.95 7.90 27.75
CA SER A 717 -17.07 6.49 28.11
C SER A 717 -17.10 5.60 26.87
N GLU A 718 -16.96 4.29 27.08
CA GLU A 718 -17.20 3.29 26.05
C GLU A 718 -18.59 3.48 25.43
N GLY A 719 -18.67 3.44 24.11
CA GLY A 719 -19.91 3.61 23.36
C GLY A 719 -20.34 5.06 23.13
N SER A 720 -19.62 6.08 23.69
CA SER A 720 -19.87 7.48 23.34
C SER A 720 -19.71 7.68 21.83
N ARG A 721 -20.56 8.53 21.24
CA ARG A 721 -20.39 8.97 19.84
C ARG A 721 -19.66 10.31 19.81
N VAL A 722 -18.64 10.43 18.96
CA VAL A 722 -17.82 11.62 18.82
C VAL A 722 -17.54 11.95 17.36
N ASP A 723 -17.32 13.22 17.10
CA ASP A 723 -16.68 13.65 15.86
C ASP A 723 -15.18 13.80 16.13
N LEU A 724 -14.38 13.39 15.16
CA LEU A 724 -12.94 13.60 15.15
C LEU A 724 -12.66 14.91 14.40
N VAL A 725 -11.94 15.83 15.02
CA VAL A 725 -11.58 17.10 14.39
C VAL A 725 -10.07 17.24 14.41
N SER A 726 -9.45 17.25 13.22
CA SER A 726 -8.02 17.53 13.10
C SER A 726 -7.79 19.05 13.06
N GLU A 727 -6.64 19.46 13.57
CA GLU A 727 -6.18 20.83 13.58
C GLU A 727 -4.82 20.92 12.90
N TYR A 728 -4.70 21.79 11.92
CA TYR A 728 -3.47 21.96 11.15
C TYR A 728 -3.19 23.44 10.90
N PRO A 729 -1.97 23.95 11.15
CA PRO A 729 -1.60 25.31 10.79
C PRO A 729 -1.48 25.45 9.27
N GLY A 730 -2.37 26.22 8.67
CA GLY A 730 -2.31 26.56 7.26
C GLY A 730 -1.06 27.40 6.91
N SER A 731 -0.80 27.57 5.63
CA SER A 731 0.38 28.31 5.14
C SER A 731 0.41 29.79 5.56
N ASP A 732 -0.74 30.37 5.89
CA ASP A 732 -0.90 31.74 6.40
C ASP A 732 -0.86 31.81 7.93
N GLY A 733 -0.65 30.68 8.63
CA GLY A 733 -0.64 30.57 10.09
C GLY A 733 -2.03 30.48 10.72
N THR A 734 -3.10 30.50 9.94
CA THR A 734 -4.46 30.23 10.45
C THR A 734 -4.61 28.74 10.77
N LEU A 735 -5.39 28.44 11.81
CA LEU A 735 -5.67 27.04 12.17
C LEU A 735 -6.80 26.52 11.29
N GLU A 736 -6.48 25.57 10.43
CA GLU A 736 -7.45 24.85 9.62
C GLU A 736 -7.98 23.63 10.36
N GLU A 737 -9.30 23.42 10.32
CA GLU A 737 -9.95 22.25 10.87
C GLU A 737 -10.48 21.34 9.77
N ARG A 738 -10.38 20.04 9.99
CA ARG A 738 -11.04 19.01 9.20
C ARG A 738 -11.83 18.10 10.13
N ARG A 739 -13.02 17.69 9.72
CA ARG A 739 -13.94 16.91 10.55
C ARG A 739 -14.27 15.56 9.88
N ALA A 740 -14.27 14.50 10.68
CA ALA A 740 -14.83 13.20 10.35
C ALA A 740 -15.87 12.86 11.44
N GLU A 741 -17.10 12.58 11.01
CA GLU A 741 -18.25 12.54 11.91
C GLU A 741 -18.58 11.14 12.38
N ASP A 742 -19.26 11.06 13.55
CA ASP A 742 -19.98 9.91 14.08
C ASP A 742 -19.13 8.65 14.33
N PHE A 743 -18.05 8.79 15.09
CA PHE A 743 -17.22 7.65 15.51
C PHE A 743 -17.64 7.13 16.88
N LEU A 744 -17.74 5.79 16.97
CA LEU A 744 -17.95 5.09 18.24
C LEU A 744 -16.64 5.02 19.02
N VAL A 745 -16.65 5.46 20.27
CA VAL A 745 -15.48 5.40 21.16
C VAL A 745 -15.30 3.97 21.69
N VAL A 746 -14.10 3.43 21.48
CA VAL A 746 -13.72 2.07 21.91
C VAL A 746 -12.49 2.18 22.84
N PRO A 747 -12.61 1.79 24.11
CA PRO A 747 -11.45 1.68 25.00
C PRO A 747 -10.46 0.65 24.44
N TYR A 748 -9.19 1.03 24.32
CA TYR A 748 -8.18 0.17 23.75
C TYR A 748 -6.81 0.41 24.37
N SER A 749 -5.94 -0.60 24.36
CA SER A 749 -4.57 -0.47 24.86
C SER A 749 -3.70 0.33 23.87
N THR A 750 -3.94 1.65 23.80
CA THR A 750 -3.08 2.62 23.12
C THR A 750 -2.18 3.29 24.15
N PRO A 751 -1.02 3.84 23.79
CA PRO A 751 -0.29 4.76 24.66
C PRO A 751 -1.15 5.98 24.99
N ARG A 752 -0.99 6.56 26.18
CA ARG A 752 -1.67 7.81 26.56
C ARG A 752 -1.33 8.94 25.58
N GLY A 753 -2.34 9.75 25.26
CA GLY A 753 -2.24 10.83 24.29
C GLY A 753 -2.31 10.35 22.83
N ASN A 754 -2.51 9.03 22.59
CA ASN A 754 -2.63 8.49 21.25
C ASN A 754 -4.02 7.91 20.98
N ALA A 755 -4.46 8.01 19.73
CA ALA A 755 -5.69 7.41 19.24
C ALA A 755 -5.44 6.67 17.94
N ALA A 756 -6.39 5.80 17.58
CA ALA A 756 -6.34 5.07 16.33
C ALA A 756 -7.75 4.94 15.73
N ALA A 757 -7.89 5.09 14.41
CA ALA A 757 -9.15 4.90 13.71
C ALA A 757 -8.93 4.39 12.30
N TYR A 758 -9.95 3.81 11.68
CA TYR A 758 -9.80 3.18 10.36
C TYR A 758 -9.70 4.19 9.23
N TYR A 759 -8.89 3.83 8.26
CA TYR A 759 -8.74 4.40 6.93
C TYR A 759 -9.64 3.61 5.94
N PRO A 760 -10.42 4.19 5.04
CA PRO A 760 -10.37 5.61 4.62
C PRO A 760 -11.27 6.57 5.41
N GLU A 761 -12.05 6.12 6.38
CA GLU A 761 -13.00 6.93 7.15
C GLU A 761 -12.34 8.15 7.80
N THR A 762 -11.04 8.07 8.06
CA THR A 762 -10.23 9.16 8.63
C THR A 762 -9.48 10.00 7.59
N ASN A 763 -9.60 9.72 6.29
CA ASN A 763 -8.93 10.52 5.24
C ASN A 763 -9.34 12.00 5.22
N PRO A 764 -10.59 12.36 5.52
CA PRO A 764 -10.96 13.77 5.65
C PRO A 764 -10.08 14.55 6.63
N LEU A 765 -9.54 13.89 7.67
CA LEU A 765 -8.73 14.50 8.73
C LEU A 765 -7.29 14.82 8.33
N VAL A 766 -6.81 14.30 7.20
CA VAL A 766 -5.42 14.47 6.75
C VAL A 766 -5.35 15.59 5.73
N PRO A 767 -4.91 16.81 6.11
CA PRO A 767 -4.84 17.94 5.17
C PRO A 767 -3.89 17.63 4.02
N LEU A 768 -4.25 18.06 2.81
CA LEU A 768 -3.44 17.83 1.60
C LEU A 768 -2.01 18.41 1.73
N ASP A 769 -1.86 19.49 2.47
CA ASP A 769 -0.58 20.17 2.65
C ASP A 769 0.23 19.65 3.86
N HIS A 770 -0.32 18.71 4.64
CA HIS A 770 0.40 18.05 5.72
C HIS A 770 1.16 16.81 5.19
N VAL A 771 2.37 17.06 4.76
CA VAL A 771 3.20 16.05 4.08
C VAL A 771 4.54 15.83 4.77
N ALA A 772 5.14 14.68 4.53
CA ALA A 772 6.47 14.33 4.99
C ALA A 772 7.53 15.18 4.25
N GLU A 773 8.49 15.67 5.00
CA GLU A 773 9.61 16.43 4.46
C GLU A 773 10.38 15.59 3.46
N ARG A 774 10.76 16.21 2.34
CA ARG A 774 11.55 15.63 1.24
C ARG A 774 10.84 14.57 0.40
N SER A 775 9.82 13.87 0.91
CA SER A 775 9.13 12.79 0.19
C SER A 775 7.70 13.14 -0.23
N ASN A 776 7.16 14.27 0.23
CA ASN A 776 5.78 14.71 -0.04
C ASN A 776 4.69 13.65 0.29
N THR A 777 5.04 12.64 1.11
CA THR A 777 4.10 11.59 1.53
C THR A 777 3.09 12.15 2.54
N PRO A 778 1.77 11.92 2.39
CA PRO A 778 0.78 12.41 3.35
C PRO A 778 1.02 11.90 4.77
N VAL A 779 0.94 12.79 5.76
CA VAL A 779 1.15 12.47 7.19
C VAL A 779 -0.13 11.89 7.79
N SER A 780 -0.36 10.59 7.57
CA SER A 780 -1.57 9.90 8.03
C SER A 780 -1.38 9.16 9.36
N LYS A 781 -0.16 9.17 9.93
CA LYS A 781 0.15 8.41 11.15
C LYS A 781 0.44 9.29 12.37
N ALA A 782 0.35 10.59 12.22
CA ALA A 782 0.55 11.54 13.32
C ALA A 782 -0.34 12.78 13.11
N VAL A 783 -1.65 12.60 13.12
CA VAL A 783 -2.63 13.66 12.96
C VAL A 783 -3.08 14.14 14.35
N VAL A 784 -2.86 15.40 14.68
CA VAL A 784 -3.37 15.98 15.94
C VAL A 784 -4.88 16.17 15.82
N ILE A 785 -5.63 15.62 16.79
CA ILE A 785 -7.08 15.67 16.80
C ILE A 785 -7.63 16.07 18.18
N ARG A 786 -8.85 16.57 18.19
CA ARG A 786 -9.74 16.62 19.37
C ARG A 786 -10.97 15.77 19.15
N LEU A 787 -11.52 15.25 20.25
CA LEU A 787 -12.79 14.53 20.26
C LEU A 787 -13.91 15.50 20.61
N VAL A 788 -14.98 15.54 19.83
CA VAL A 788 -16.16 16.38 20.07
C VAL A 788 -17.34 15.47 20.29
N ALA A 789 -17.85 15.43 21.52
CA ALA A 789 -18.99 14.58 21.87
C ALA A 789 -20.23 14.99 21.05
N ARG A 790 -20.93 13.99 20.55
CA ARG A 790 -22.28 14.16 19.96
C ARG A 790 -23.31 13.97 21.08
N GLY A 791 -24.19 14.95 21.23
CA GLY A 791 -25.24 14.96 22.26
C GLY A 791 -26.31 13.89 22.08
#